data_801688cb68dcfa6f8b7a3ae44e8ab3bb
#
_entry.id   801688cb68dcfa6f8b7a3ae44e8ab3bb
#
_cell.length_a   1.000
_cell.length_b   1.000
_cell.length_c   1.000
_cell.angle_alpha   90.00
_cell.angle_beta   90.00
_cell.angle_gamma   90.00
#
_symmetry.space_group_name_H-M   'P 1'
#
loop_
_entity.id
_entity.type
_entity.pdbx_description
1 polymer ?
#
loop_
_entity_poly.entity_id
_entity_poly.type
_entity_poly.pdbx_seq_one_letter_code
_entity_poly.pdbx_strand_id
1 'polypeptide(L)'
;MIARLRKMPVVSPLFTAAVLVCLVGESVAAANPDGKSIYVRQCASCHGASGEGNTDHYEAALVGDDSLGELTELIADTMPEEDPDACVGDDAAAVAQYIYDSFYSPAAQLRNRPARQQLSRLTANQLQQSLADLYQHFYGSADRQERGGLSASYFDDDRYNKKKRILERVDPIIDFDFGREPPIEGVNADKFYITWEGALSVEHTGRYEIVLETSCSAKLHFGHYDHVLIDNHVQSEGKTEFRRTLQLIGGRLYPISLWFIQRKRKTELPPARVSLRWVTPGGVECVIPPENLIPRGTVSTFALQTKLPPDDRTYGYDRGTSVDRQWDDAVTRAAFEFGDAAARDLWPHFRRRNKSLSDDNRERLRAFLNQLVGIAFRAPIDDTTRAVYIDRQLEAEPDDAQAIRRVCLLTLKSPRFLYPSLDAGAPVTQRVANRLSMILHDSLPSKKWLLDEIKRDRMSGDPKKAEARIREVASRMLEDPRLHGKAMALFYRWLEIDPAEEIVKDKRFEGFDGELVGQLHRSLQRKLAEVFWSESSDYRQLFTDNRVWTNQRLASFYGSTWELDGDAKPHDLARSVEDGHRGGVLTHPLLMSDLSYHDTTSPIHRGVFLIRHVLGRTLRPPNEAFTPFNPELHPSLTTRERVQLQTGETKCQVCHDKINGIGFALENYDAAGRYRLKEREKPIDATGYYVTRTGDRAEFSSAAELAGFLADNEDAHRAFIERVFEFFVRQPINAFGTDTSDKLLSQFRASDYNMRKLIQEIAVLVAMRELQQEDDESEST
;
A
#
# COMPACT_ATOMS: atom_id res chain seq x y z
N MET A 1 24.11 69.65 -2.55
CA MET A 1 23.85 70.98 -3.12
C MET A 1 22.37 71.19 -2.96
N ILE A 2 21.98 71.76 -1.83
CA ILE A 2 21.54 73.17 -1.60
C ILE A 2 20.26 73.44 -2.41
N ALA A 3 19.10 73.48 -1.78
CA ALA A 3 18.37 74.46 -0.95
C ALA A 3 17.40 75.24 -1.83
N ARG A 4 16.19 75.52 -1.50
CA ARG A 4 15.48 76.41 -0.55
C ARG A 4 14.01 76.55 -0.98
N LEU A 5 13.03 76.26 -0.16
CA LEU A 5 12.13 77.23 0.53
C LEU A 5 11.62 78.51 -0.20
N ARG A 6 10.27 78.66 -0.23
CA ARG A 6 9.49 79.82 0.16
C ARG A 6 7.97 79.61 0.01
N LYS A 7 7.27 79.61 1.04
CA LYS A 7 6.35 80.48 1.80
C LYS A 7 5.30 81.25 1.00
N MET A 8 4.07 80.96 1.35
CA MET A 8 2.79 81.68 1.52
C MET A 8 2.63 83.15 1.00
N PRO A 9 1.35 83.59 0.72
CA PRO A 9 0.43 83.97 1.79
C PRO A 9 -1.09 83.70 1.54
N VAL A 10 -1.82 83.74 2.65
CA VAL A 10 -3.24 83.77 2.92
C VAL A 10 -3.92 85.02 2.34
N VAL A 11 -5.12 84.88 1.77
CA VAL A 11 -6.20 85.84 1.82
C VAL A 11 -7.54 85.13 1.80
N SER A 12 -8.32 85.37 2.86
CA SER A 12 -9.77 85.22 2.88
C SER A 12 -10.44 86.54 2.59
N PRO A 13 -11.64 86.59 1.99
CA PRO A 13 -12.80 86.92 2.80
C PRO A 13 -14.13 86.24 2.39
N LEU A 14 -14.90 86.04 3.41
CA LEU A 14 -16.36 86.01 3.54
C LEU A 14 -17.19 86.50 2.31
N PHE A 15 -18.23 85.73 1.91
CA PHE A 15 -19.65 86.18 2.00
C PHE A 15 -20.63 85.16 1.42
N THR A 16 -21.72 84.99 2.14
CA THR A 16 -23.12 84.67 1.83
C THR A 16 -23.55 83.18 1.72
N ALA A 17 -24.37 82.83 2.71
CA ALA A 17 -25.21 81.67 2.78
C ALA A 17 -26.28 81.63 1.67
N ALA A 18 -26.38 80.49 1.00
CA ALA A 18 -27.61 80.06 0.35
C ALA A 18 -27.92 78.67 0.85
N VAL A 19 -28.97 78.55 1.62
CA VAL A 19 -29.51 77.26 2.10
C VAL A 19 -30.11 76.52 0.91
N LEU A 20 -29.42 75.52 0.42
CA LEU A 20 -29.99 74.51 -0.47
C LEU A 20 -30.16 73.21 0.34
N VAL A 21 -31.41 72.96 0.76
CA VAL A 21 -31.77 71.67 1.37
C VAL A 21 -31.70 70.61 0.29
N CYS A 22 -30.55 69.95 0.16
CA CYS A 22 -30.47 68.64 -0.50
C CYS A 22 -30.95 67.60 0.46
N LEU A 23 -32.09 66.97 0.17
CA LEU A 23 -32.48 65.67 0.70
C LEU A 23 -31.40 64.66 0.32
N VAL A 24 -30.48 64.42 1.23
CA VAL A 24 -29.60 63.23 1.18
C VAL A 24 -30.49 62.06 1.58
N GLY A 25 -30.98 61.37 0.57
CA GLY A 25 -31.50 60.03 0.81
C GLY A 25 -30.35 59.19 1.37
N GLU A 26 -30.40 58.86 2.67
CA GLU A 26 -29.60 57.82 3.24
C GLU A 26 -29.96 56.51 2.48
N SER A 27 -29.07 56.11 1.56
CA SER A 27 -29.04 54.71 1.12
C SER A 27 -28.72 53.93 2.39
N VAL A 28 -29.75 53.33 3.00
CA VAL A 28 -29.54 52.25 3.93
C VAL A 28 -28.85 51.15 3.16
N ALA A 29 -27.53 51.07 3.29
CA ALA A 29 -26.82 49.88 2.87
C ALA A 29 -27.50 48.72 3.61
N ALA A 30 -28.16 47.85 2.88
CA ALA A 30 -28.71 46.62 3.45
C ALA A 30 -27.56 45.95 4.19
N ALA A 31 -27.70 45.79 5.50
CA ALA A 31 -26.73 45.07 6.30
C ALA A 31 -26.63 43.69 5.68
N ASN A 32 -25.42 43.25 5.31
CA ASN A 32 -25.20 41.89 4.89
C ASN A 32 -25.84 40.95 5.91
N PRO A 33 -26.64 39.97 5.47
CA PRO A 33 -27.30 39.05 6.36
C PRO A 33 -26.26 38.32 7.23
N ASP A 34 -26.55 38.22 8.56
CA ASP A 34 -25.67 37.48 9.47
C ASP A 34 -25.89 35.97 9.30
N GLY A 35 -24.97 35.29 8.61
CA GLY A 35 -25.04 33.86 8.32
C GLY A 35 -25.22 32.99 9.55
N LYS A 36 -24.66 33.36 10.69
CA LYS A 36 -24.88 32.64 11.96
C LYS A 36 -26.34 32.75 12.44
N SER A 37 -26.94 33.91 12.34
CA SER A 37 -28.34 34.09 12.70
C SER A 37 -29.29 33.34 11.78
N ILE A 38 -28.97 33.25 10.49
CA ILE A 38 -29.71 32.43 9.53
C ILE A 38 -29.56 30.94 9.89
N TYR A 39 -28.34 30.46 10.15
CA TYR A 39 -28.08 29.08 10.55
C TYR A 39 -28.88 28.67 11.79
N VAL A 40 -28.86 29.49 12.85
CA VAL A 40 -29.59 29.18 14.09
C VAL A 40 -31.09 29.11 13.84
N ARG A 41 -31.62 29.94 12.95
CA ARG A 41 -33.06 30.04 12.69
C ARG A 41 -33.58 28.94 11.76
N GLN A 42 -32.79 28.57 10.71
CA GLN A 42 -33.28 27.74 9.61
C GLN A 42 -32.59 26.37 9.51
N CYS A 43 -31.38 26.22 10.05
CA CYS A 43 -30.56 25.02 9.84
C CYS A 43 -30.35 24.19 11.13
N ALA A 44 -30.24 24.87 12.28
CA ALA A 44 -29.85 24.24 13.54
C ALA A 44 -30.86 23.20 14.07
N SER A 45 -32.13 23.28 13.68
CA SER A 45 -33.14 22.27 14.07
C SER A 45 -32.83 20.88 13.53
N CYS A 46 -32.29 20.82 12.33
CA CYS A 46 -31.90 19.54 11.65
C CYS A 46 -30.42 19.20 11.84
N HIS A 47 -29.53 20.19 11.80
CA HIS A 47 -28.09 19.98 11.80
C HIS A 47 -27.41 20.16 13.16
N GLY A 48 -28.16 20.50 14.22
CA GLY A 48 -27.59 20.78 15.54
C GLY A 48 -27.07 22.22 15.68
N ALA A 49 -26.98 22.74 16.90
CA ALA A 49 -26.55 24.10 17.16
C ALA A 49 -25.08 24.39 16.83
N SER A 50 -24.24 23.34 16.90
CA SER A 50 -22.80 23.35 16.57
C SER A 50 -22.47 22.47 15.37
N GLY A 51 -23.43 22.16 14.53
CA GLY A 51 -23.24 21.29 13.38
C GLY A 51 -23.02 19.81 13.71
N GLU A 52 -23.41 19.37 14.90
CA GLU A 52 -23.23 18.02 15.40
C GLU A 52 -24.18 16.98 14.82
N GLY A 53 -25.23 17.44 14.14
CA GLY A 53 -26.34 16.61 13.67
C GLY A 53 -27.46 16.48 14.67
N ASN A 54 -28.57 15.86 14.26
CA ASN A 54 -29.74 15.59 15.07
C ASN A 54 -30.31 14.21 14.72
N THR A 55 -30.46 13.34 15.72
CA THR A 55 -30.93 11.96 15.54
C THR A 55 -32.33 11.84 14.94
N ASP A 56 -33.18 12.87 15.09
CA ASP A 56 -34.56 12.84 14.63
C ASP A 56 -34.69 13.30 13.15
N HIS A 57 -33.68 14.00 12.61
CA HIS A 57 -33.73 14.59 11.26
C HIS A 57 -32.47 14.25 10.45
N TYR A 58 -31.29 14.64 10.94
CA TYR A 58 -30.02 14.49 10.23
C TYR A 58 -28.91 14.10 11.20
N GLU A 59 -28.63 12.79 11.29
CA GLU A 59 -27.67 12.23 12.27
C GLU A 59 -26.23 12.70 12.08
N ALA A 60 -25.84 12.95 10.82
CA ALA A 60 -24.45 13.24 10.50
C ALA A 60 -24.06 14.67 10.88
N ALA A 61 -22.90 14.84 11.48
CA ALA A 61 -22.32 16.16 11.70
C ALA A 61 -22.04 16.87 10.36
N LEU A 62 -22.14 18.21 10.35
CA LEU A 62 -21.76 19.04 9.22
C LEU A 62 -20.23 19.02 9.05
N VAL A 63 -19.77 18.18 8.16
CA VAL A 63 -18.37 18.03 7.78
C VAL A 63 -18.32 17.75 6.29
N GLY A 64 -17.48 18.48 5.56
CA GLY A 64 -17.30 18.29 4.13
C GLY A 64 -16.07 19.05 3.64
N ASP A 65 -15.86 19.01 2.35
CA ASP A 65 -14.75 19.67 1.67
C ASP A 65 -15.23 20.46 0.45
N ASP A 66 -16.53 20.78 0.44
CA ASP A 66 -17.11 21.63 -0.58
C ASP A 66 -16.54 23.05 -0.49
N SER A 67 -16.30 23.65 -1.66
CA SER A 67 -15.95 25.08 -1.76
C SER A 67 -17.13 25.95 -1.30
N LEU A 68 -16.84 27.19 -1.00
CA LEU A 68 -17.88 28.14 -0.63
C LEU A 68 -18.95 28.28 -1.73
N GLY A 69 -18.56 28.25 -3.00
CA GLY A 69 -19.47 28.28 -4.14
C GLY A 69 -20.39 27.05 -4.18
N GLU A 70 -19.81 25.85 -4.07
CA GLU A 70 -20.56 24.59 -4.02
C GLU A 70 -21.54 24.56 -2.85
N LEU A 71 -21.16 25.02 -1.65
CA LEU A 71 -22.03 25.14 -0.49
C LEU A 71 -23.17 26.13 -0.73
N THR A 72 -22.88 27.26 -1.38
CA THR A 72 -23.90 28.29 -1.69
C THR A 72 -24.94 27.72 -2.65
N GLU A 73 -24.52 27.05 -3.72
CA GLU A 73 -25.42 26.41 -4.68
C GLU A 73 -26.24 25.29 -3.99
N LEU A 74 -25.58 24.42 -3.24
CA LEU A 74 -26.24 23.33 -2.50
C LEU A 74 -27.34 23.88 -1.59
N ILE A 75 -27.05 24.93 -0.82
CA ILE A 75 -28.02 25.53 0.11
C ILE A 75 -29.17 26.18 -0.66
N ALA A 76 -28.85 26.96 -1.70
CA ALA A 76 -29.87 27.64 -2.50
C ALA A 76 -30.83 26.68 -3.22
N ASP A 77 -30.32 25.50 -3.64
CA ASP A 77 -31.10 24.54 -4.42
C ASP A 77 -31.87 23.53 -3.57
N THR A 78 -31.39 23.24 -2.34
CA THR A 78 -31.90 22.09 -1.58
C THR A 78 -32.22 22.37 -0.12
N MET A 79 -31.88 23.54 0.43
CA MET A 79 -32.05 23.81 1.89
C MET A 79 -32.80 25.10 2.19
N PRO A 80 -33.68 25.08 3.20
CA PRO A 80 -34.16 23.93 4.00
C PRO A 80 -34.96 22.93 3.17
N GLU A 81 -34.82 21.62 3.44
CA GLU A 81 -35.45 20.55 2.64
C GLU A 81 -36.98 20.70 2.51
N GLU A 82 -37.64 21.22 3.56
CA GLU A 82 -39.07 21.44 3.57
C GLU A 82 -39.54 22.70 2.79
N ASP A 83 -38.64 23.67 2.62
CA ASP A 83 -38.91 24.95 1.93
C ASP A 83 -37.61 25.53 1.32
N PRO A 84 -37.13 24.97 0.15
CA PRO A 84 -35.88 25.40 -0.46
C PRO A 84 -35.85 26.89 -0.86
N ASP A 85 -36.99 27.50 -1.12
CA ASP A 85 -37.09 28.90 -1.49
C ASP A 85 -36.87 29.86 -0.28
N ALA A 86 -36.82 29.33 0.95
CA ALA A 86 -36.64 30.15 2.16
C ALA A 86 -35.18 30.62 2.39
N CYS A 87 -34.20 30.05 1.71
CA CYS A 87 -32.79 30.40 1.90
C CYS A 87 -32.05 30.48 0.53
N VAL A 88 -32.27 31.58 -0.20
CA VAL A 88 -31.72 31.81 -1.53
C VAL A 88 -30.93 33.12 -1.62
N GLY A 89 -30.16 33.32 -2.68
CA GLY A 89 -29.43 34.56 -2.93
C GLY A 89 -28.43 34.93 -1.81
N ASP A 90 -28.51 36.18 -1.30
CA ASP A 90 -27.59 36.70 -0.28
C ASP A 90 -27.69 35.93 1.05
N ASP A 91 -28.86 35.41 1.42
CA ASP A 91 -29.05 34.59 2.62
C ASP A 91 -28.35 33.24 2.49
N ALA A 92 -28.46 32.56 1.34
CA ALA A 92 -27.74 31.32 1.07
C ALA A 92 -26.21 31.53 1.08
N ALA A 93 -25.73 32.60 0.45
CA ALA A 93 -24.31 32.94 0.47
C ALA A 93 -23.77 33.24 1.88
N ALA A 94 -24.55 33.98 2.69
CA ALA A 94 -24.16 34.33 4.07
C ALA A 94 -24.11 33.09 4.98
N VAL A 95 -25.10 32.20 4.90
CA VAL A 95 -25.10 30.98 5.71
C VAL A 95 -24.07 29.96 5.21
N ALA A 96 -23.83 29.88 3.92
CA ALA A 96 -22.75 29.07 3.35
C ALA A 96 -21.38 29.53 3.88
N GLN A 97 -21.13 30.82 3.94
CA GLN A 97 -19.90 31.38 4.53
C GLN A 97 -19.76 30.99 5.99
N TYR A 98 -20.84 31.07 6.77
CA TYR A 98 -20.81 30.67 8.17
C TYR A 98 -20.53 29.17 8.35
N ILE A 99 -21.19 28.31 7.54
CA ILE A 99 -20.99 26.86 7.56
C ILE A 99 -19.55 26.51 7.15
N TYR A 100 -19.03 27.16 6.10
CA TYR A 100 -17.67 26.96 5.65
C TYR A 100 -16.65 27.31 6.74
N ASP A 101 -16.75 28.50 7.35
CA ASP A 101 -15.82 28.95 8.39
C ASP A 101 -15.94 28.18 9.70
N SER A 102 -17.13 27.64 9.98
CA SER A 102 -17.41 26.93 11.23
C SER A 102 -17.14 25.41 11.13
N PHE A 103 -17.33 24.78 9.97
CA PHE A 103 -17.39 23.32 9.85
C PHE A 103 -16.60 22.75 8.66
N TYR A 104 -16.56 23.43 7.52
CA TYR A 104 -16.04 22.89 6.26
C TYR A 104 -14.60 23.30 5.95
N SER A 105 -14.18 24.49 6.32
CA SER A 105 -12.80 24.92 6.07
C SER A 105 -11.79 23.98 6.75
N PRO A 106 -10.61 23.77 6.16
CA PRO A 106 -9.55 22.94 6.78
C PRO A 106 -9.23 23.39 8.21
N ALA A 107 -9.21 24.70 8.46
CA ALA A 107 -8.99 25.27 9.79
C ALA A 107 -10.12 24.93 10.78
N ALA A 108 -11.37 24.94 10.32
CA ALA A 108 -12.52 24.55 11.14
C ALA A 108 -12.49 23.07 11.50
N GLN A 109 -12.19 22.21 10.53
CA GLN A 109 -12.09 20.76 10.76
C GLN A 109 -10.99 20.41 11.76
N LEU A 110 -9.81 21.03 11.64
CA LEU A 110 -8.71 20.85 12.59
C LEU A 110 -9.08 21.32 14.01
N ARG A 111 -9.80 22.44 14.12
CA ARG A 111 -10.28 22.97 15.41
C ARG A 111 -11.35 22.08 16.04
N ASN A 112 -12.30 21.61 15.26
CA ASN A 112 -13.47 20.86 15.75
C ASN A 112 -13.14 19.39 16.01
N ARG A 113 -12.17 18.84 15.30
CA ARG A 113 -11.71 17.43 15.44
C ARG A 113 -10.19 17.37 15.49
N PRO A 114 -9.56 17.83 16.60
CA PRO A 114 -8.10 17.76 16.71
C PRO A 114 -7.64 16.30 16.68
N ALA A 115 -6.87 15.97 15.69
CA ALA A 115 -6.29 14.65 15.57
C ALA A 115 -5.25 14.44 16.68
N ARG A 116 -5.26 13.26 17.30
CA ARG A 116 -4.29 12.84 18.32
C ARG A 116 -3.64 11.53 17.91
N GLN A 117 -2.37 11.38 18.25
CA GLN A 117 -1.71 10.07 18.12
C GLN A 117 -2.40 9.07 19.04
N GLN A 118 -2.75 7.94 18.48
CA GLN A 118 -3.41 6.86 19.20
C GLN A 118 -2.41 5.77 19.56
N LEU A 119 -2.51 5.22 20.77
CA LEU A 119 -1.80 4.02 21.12
C LEU A 119 -2.36 2.86 20.27
N SER A 120 -1.53 2.32 19.39
CA SER A 120 -1.92 1.25 18.47
C SER A 120 -1.04 0.02 18.68
N ARG A 121 -1.67 -1.16 18.70
CA ARG A 121 -0.92 -2.42 18.63
C ARG A 121 -0.34 -2.64 17.24
N LEU A 122 0.59 -3.58 17.13
CA LEU A 122 1.05 -4.05 15.83
C LEU A 122 -0.15 -4.51 14.96
N THR A 123 -0.16 -4.11 13.71
CA THR A 123 -1.07 -4.68 12.71
C THR A 123 -0.67 -6.14 12.41
N ALA A 124 -1.55 -6.88 11.76
CA ALA A 124 -1.26 -8.25 11.33
C ALA A 124 0.01 -8.32 10.47
N ASN A 125 0.17 -7.39 9.51
CA ASN A 125 1.38 -7.31 8.70
C ASN A 125 2.63 -6.97 9.53
N GLN A 126 2.53 -5.98 10.44
CA GLN A 126 3.65 -5.61 11.32
C GLN A 126 4.08 -6.74 12.25
N LEU A 127 3.13 -7.54 12.75
CA LEU A 127 3.44 -8.72 13.56
C LEU A 127 4.19 -9.77 12.73
N GLN A 128 3.70 -10.11 11.53
CA GLN A 128 4.34 -11.07 10.64
C GLN A 128 5.75 -10.63 10.25
N GLN A 129 5.92 -9.38 9.84
CA GLN A 129 7.21 -8.81 9.48
C GLN A 129 8.18 -8.80 10.67
N SER A 130 7.69 -8.44 11.88
CA SER A 130 8.51 -8.42 13.10
C SER A 130 9.00 -9.82 13.49
N LEU A 131 8.15 -10.84 13.37
CA LEU A 131 8.55 -12.24 13.64
C LEU A 131 9.56 -12.74 12.59
N ALA A 132 9.35 -12.40 11.31
CA ALA A 132 10.30 -12.76 10.26
C ALA A 132 11.69 -12.12 10.51
N ASP A 133 11.73 -10.85 10.90
CA ASP A 133 12.99 -10.17 11.19
C ASP A 133 13.66 -10.64 12.51
N LEU A 134 12.86 -10.95 13.52
CA LEU A 134 13.37 -11.54 14.75
C LEU A 134 14.05 -12.89 14.49
N TYR A 135 13.44 -13.71 13.62
CA TYR A 135 14.03 -14.97 13.19
C TYR A 135 15.30 -14.74 12.34
N GLN A 136 15.20 -13.86 11.33
CA GLN A 136 16.29 -13.60 10.39
C GLN A 136 17.52 -12.97 11.05
N HIS A 137 17.33 -12.22 12.16
CA HIS A 137 18.42 -11.62 12.92
C HIS A 137 19.55 -12.62 13.28
N PHE A 138 19.20 -13.88 13.57
CA PHE A 138 20.15 -14.92 13.94
C PHE A 138 20.89 -15.55 12.74
N TYR A 139 20.35 -15.40 11.53
CA TYR A 139 20.96 -15.92 10.29
C TYR A 139 21.73 -14.85 9.50
N GLY A 140 21.51 -13.59 9.77
CA GLY A 140 22.05 -12.46 9.02
C GLY A 140 21.05 -11.81 8.09
N SER A 141 21.50 -10.90 7.23
CA SER A 141 20.64 -10.19 6.27
C SER A 141 20.81 -10.70 4.85
N ALA A 142 19.73 -10.75 4.09
CA ALA A 142 19.79 -10.88 2.64
C ALA A 142 20.05 -9.50 2.02
N ASP A 143 20.97 -9.43 1.07
CA ASP A 143 21.21 -8.23 0.27
C ASP A 143 20.32 -8.27 -0.99
N ARG A 144 20.13 -7.09 -1.63
CA ARG A 144 19.44 -7.01 -2.91
C ARG A 144 20.19 -7.86 -3.96
N GLN A 145 19.45 -8.68 -4.71
CA GLN A 145 20.02 -9.61 -5.65
C GLN A 145 19.35 -9.48 -7.03
N GLU A 146 20.10 -9.83 -8.07
CA GLU A 146 19.58 -9.89 -9.44
C GLU A 146 18.53 -11.00 -9.55
N ARG A 147 17.46 -10.71 -10.26
CA ARG A 147 16.36 -11.63 -10.56
C ARG A 147 16.60 -12.28 -11.93
N GLY A 148 15.93 -13.36 -12.24
CA GLY A 148 15.92 -13.91 -13.58
C GLY A 148 16.08 -15.42 -13.66
N GLY A 149 15.83 -16.17 -12.59
CA GLY A 149 15.88 -17.63 -12.58
C GLY A 149 16.55 -18.23 -11.35
N LEU A 150 16.80 -19.53 -11.35
CA LEU A 150 17.55 -20.27 -10.33
C LEU A 150 18.86 -20.81 -10.89
N SER A 151 19.89 -20.92 -10.03
CA SER A 151 21.14 -21.58 -10.39
C SER A 151 20.91 -23.08 -10.54
N ALA A 152 21.11 -23.59 -11.74
CA ALA A 152 20.96 -24.99 -12.11
C ALA A 152 22.31 -25.67 -12.23
N SER A 153 22.46 -26.87 -11.63
CA SER A 153 23.62 -27.74 -11.84
C SER A 153 23.17 -29.09 -12.35
N TYR A 154 23.75 -29.55 -13.44
CA TYR A 154 23.46 -30.80 -14.15
C TYR A 154 24.58 -31.81 -13.95
N PHE A 155 24.23 -33.01 -13.49
CA PHE A 155 25.21 -34.04 -13.15
C PHE A 155 24.93 -35.35 -13.92
N ASP A 156 25.97 -35.92 -14.49
CA ASP A 156 25.95 -37.29 -15.05
C ASP A 156 26.11 -38.34 -13.94
N ASP A 157 25.20 -38.29 -12.97
CA ASP A 157 25.09 -39.22 -11.82
C ASP A 157 23.67 -39.13 -11.25
N ASP A 158 23.22 -40.11 -10.46
CA ASP A 158 21.91 -40.07 -9.78
C ASP A 158 21.96 -39.48 -8.35
N ARG A 159 23.04 -38.75 -8.05
CA ARG A 159 23.28 -38.06 -6.77
C ARG A 159 24.18 -36.85 -6.98
N TYR A 160 24.21 -35.99 -6.00
CA TYR A 160 25.19 -34.91 -5.99
C TYR A 160 26.62 -35.46 -6.03
N ASN A 161 27.30 -35.17 -7.11
CA ASN A 161 28.69 -35.57 -7.32
C ASN A 161 29.47 -34.50 -8.10
N LYS A 162 30.20 -33.68 -7.34
CA LYS A 162 30.91 -32.53 -7.91
C LYS A 162 31.85 -32.87 -9.08
N LYS A 163 32.41 -34.10 -9.11
CA LYS A 163 33.28 -34.58 -10.18
C LYS A 163 32.52 -34.96 -11.47
N LYS A 164 31.21 -35.11 -11.36
CA LYS A 164 30.29 -35.49 -12.44
C LYS A 164 29.38 -34.34 -12.87
N ARG A 165 29.63 -33.13 -12.41
CA ARG A 165 28.91 -31.94 -12.87
C ARG A 165 29.34 -31.60 -14.28
N ILE A 166 28.40 -31.57 -15.21
CA ILE A 166 28.62 -31.29 -16.64
C ILE A 166 28.37 -29.82 -16.94
N LEU A 167 27.30 -29.19 -16.34
CA LEU A 167 26.90 -27.82 -16.62
C LEU A 167 26.43 -27.12 -15.36
N GLU A 168 26.74 -25.85 -15.30
CA GLU A 168 26.14 -24.89 -14.33
C GLU A 168 25.68 -23.67 -15.11
N ARG A 169 24.40 -23.28 -14.94
CA ARG A 169 23.79 -22.13 -15.61
C ARG A 169 22.65 -21.57 -14.77
N VAL A 170 22.06 -20.45 -15.18
CA VAL A 170 20.77 -19.96 -14.63
C VAL A 170 19.67 -20.45 -15.56
N ASP A 171 18.71 -21.18 -15.00
CA ASP A 171 17.47 -21.52 -15.68
C ASP A 171 16.40 -20.49 -15.31
N PRO A 172 15.81 -19.76 -16.28
CA PRO A 172 14.85 -18.69 -16.00
C PRO A 172 13.58 -19.20 -15.32
N ILE A 173 13.13 -20.38 -15.70
CA ILE A 173 11.94 -21.07 -15.15
C ILE A 173 12.28 -22.54 -14.95
N ILE A 174 11.49 -23.24 -14.14
CA ILE A 174 11.54 -24.68 -14.02
C ILE A 174 10.26 -25.24 -14.66
N ASP A 175 10.33 -25.52 -15.96
CA ASP A 175 9.27 -26.15 -16.74
C ASP A 175 9.91 -26.91 -17.90
N PHE A 176 10.29 -28.16 -17.65
CA PHE A 176 11.07 -28.99 -18.59
C PHE A 176 10.36 -30.32 -18.85
N ASP A 177 10.22 -30.63 -20.13
CA ASP A 177 9.86 -31.95 -20.62
C ASP A 177 11.06 -32.52 -21.40
N PHE A 178 11.87 -33.33 -20.74
CA PHE A 178 13.00 -33.96 -21.32
C PHE A 178 12.62 -35.25 -22.10
N GLY A 179 11.41 -35.74 -21.87
CA GLY A 179 10.96 -37.00 -22.45
C GLY A 179 11.86 -38.17 -22.06
N ARG A 180 12.41 -38.83 -23.07
CA ARG A 180 13.39 -39.95 -22.93
C ARG A 180 14.78 -39.52 -23.38
N GLU A 181 14.98 -38.25 -23.69
CA GLU A 181 16.26 -37.71 -24.15
C GLU A 181 17.14 -37.26 -22.96
N PRO A 182 18.44 -37.12 -23.17
CA PRO A 182 19.32 -36.49 -22.19
C PRO A 182 18.87 -35.05 -21.89
N PRO A 183 18.86 -34.61 -20.62
CA PRO A 183 18.49 -33.25 -20.31
C PRO A 183 19.42 -32.19 -20.92
N ILE A 184 20.69 -32.56 -21.13
CA ILE A 184 21.71 -31.77 -21.85
C ILE A 184 22.75 -32.73 -22.48
N GLU A 185 23.52 -32.24 -23.42
CA GLU A 185 24.66 -33.00 -24.00
C GLU A 185 25.64 -33.40 -22.88
N GLY A 186 26.10 -34.66 -22.95
CA GLY A 186 27.06 -35.21 -21.99
C GLY A 186 26.46 -35.78 -20.70
N VAL A 187 25.14 -35.76 -20.54
CA VAL A 187 24.39 -36.36 -19.42
C VAL A 187 23.64 -37.61 -19.91
N ASN A 188 23.62 -38.68 -19.12
CA ASN A 188 22.91 -39.88 -19.45
C ASN A 188 21.39 -39.74 -19.21
N ALA A 189 20.56 -40.05 -20.21
CA ALA A 189 19.11 -39.97 -20.12
C ALA A 189 18.49 -40.83 -19.02
N ASP A 190 19.10 -42.01 -18.75
CA ASP A 190 18.59 -42.99 -17.77
C ASP A 190 19.06 -42.71 -16.33
N LYS A 191 20.08 -41.86 -16.19
CA LYS A 191 20.72 -41.64 -14.90
C LYS A 191 21.28 -40.22 -14.80
N PHE A 192 20.56 -39.32 -14.16
CA PHE A 192 21.00 -37.94 -13.94
C PHE A 192 20.46 -37.34 -12.63
N TYR A 193 21.10 -36.26 -12.21
CA TYR A 193 20.71 -35.43 -11.09
C TYR A 193 20.80 -33.96 -11.50
N ILE A 194 19.73 -33.24 -11.29
CA ILE A 194 19.67 -31.78 -11.49
C ILE A 194 19.32 -31.11 -10.19
N THR A 195 20.00 -30.02 -9.86
CA THR A 195 19.61 -29.15 -8.74
C THR A 195 19.33 -27.75 -9.24
N TRP A 196 18.24 -27.14 -8.75
CA TRP A 196 18.00 -25.72 -8.86
C TRP A 196 18.06 -25.12 -7.47
N GLU A 197 18.93 -24.13 -7.28
CA GLU A 197 19.16 -23.48 -5.99
C GLU A 197 19.08 -21.97 -6.14
N GLY A 198 18.50 -21.30 -5.11
CA GLY A 198 18.38 -19.87 -5.11
C GLY A 198 17.36 -19.36 -4.11
N ALA A 199 16.58 -18.35 -4.50
CA ALA A 199 15.50 -17.82 -3.66
C ALA A 199 14.25 -17.52 -4.47
N LEU A 200 13.09 -17.61 -3.81
CA LEU A 200 11.79 -17.15 -4.27
C LEU A 200 11.53 -15.74 -3.71
N SER A 201 11.27 -14.78 -4.57
CA SER A 201 10.83 -13.43 -4.22
C SER A 201 9.31 -13.36 -4.22
N VAL A 202 8.74 -12.87 -3.11
CA VAL A 202 7.30 -12.74 -2.93
C VAL A 202 6.95 -11.27 -2.82
N GLU A 203 5.96 -10.82 -3.57
CA GLU A 203 5.59 -9.40 -3.63
C GLU A 203 4.37 -9.06 -2.77
N HIS A 204 3.37 -9.95 -2.72
CA HIS A 204 2.18 -9.77 -1.89
C HIS A 204 2.19 -10.70 -0.69
N THR A 205 1.75 -10.17 0.47
CA THR A 205 1.49 -11.01 1.64
C THR A 205 0.18 -11.78 1.43
N GLY A 206 0.22 -13.11 1.60
CA GLY A 206 -0.98 -13.90 1.46
C GLY A 206 -0.72 -15.40 1.35
N ARG A 207 -1.78 -16.11 1.00
CA ARG A 207 -1.77 -17.56 0.84
C ARG A 207 -1.33 -17.93 -0.57
N TYR A 208 -0.23 -18.67 -0.64
CA TYR A 208 0.32 -19.25 -1.88
C TYR A 208 0.15 -20.75 -1.88
N GLU A 209 -0.08 -21.35 -3.02
CA GLU A 209 0.04 -22.77 -3.21
C GLU A 209 1.24 -23.07 -4.11
N ILE A 210 2.20 -23.83 -3.61
CA ILE A 210 3.35 -24.30 -4.39
C ILE A 210 2.99 -25.64 -5.00
N VAL A 211 3.15 -25.78 -6.31
CA VAL A 211 2.81 -26.96 -7.08
C VAL A 211 4.06 -27.49 -7.75
N LEU A 212 4.44 -28.73 -7.44
CA LEU A 212 5.51 -29.45 -8.10
C LEU A 212 4.91 -30.59 -8.91
N GLU A 213 5.04 -30.51 -10.23
CA GLU A 213 4.74 -31.63 -11.11
C GLU A 213 6.06 -32.33 -11.47
N THR A 214 6.15 -33.64 -11.29
CA THR A 214 7.36 -34.41 -11.57
C THR A 214 7.04 -35.87 -11.84
N SER A 215 7.66 -36.41 -12.90
CA SER A 215 7.62 -37.85 -13.22
C SER A 215 8.78 -38.63 -12.60
N CYS A 216 9.80 -37.94 -12.08
CA CYS A 216 11.00 -38.51 -11.48
C CYS A 216 11.02 -38.30 -9.94
N SER A 217 12.04 -38.86 -9.28
CA SER A 217 12.28 -38.58 -7.87
C SER A 217 12.62 -37.08 -7.68
N ALA A 218 11.99 -36.46 -6.68
CA ALA A 218 12.22 -35.04 -6.40
C ALA A 218 12.16 -34.71 -4.91
N LYS A 219 12.90 -33.66 -4.53
CA LYS A 219 12.76 -33.01 -3.21
C LYS A 219 12.76 -31.49 -3.38
N LEU A 220 11.78 -30.85 -2.79
CA LEU A 220 11.71 -29.39 -2.72
C LEU A 220 11.94 -28.94 -1.29
N HIS A 221 13.03 -28.20 -1.06
CA HIS A 221 13.31 -27.52 0.21
C HIS A 221 12.85 -26.06 0.09
N PHE A 222 12.30 -25.50 1.18
CA PHE A 222 11.74 -24.16 1.15
C PHE A 222 11.83 -23.46 2.52
N GLY A 223 12.16 -22.17 2.50
CA GLY A 223 12.18 -21.29 3.70
C GLY A 223 13.40 -21.52 4.60
N HIS A 224 13.86 -22.72 4.71
CA HIS A 224 15.07 -23.14 5.42
C HIS A 224 15.73 -24.29 4.67
N TYR A 225 17.06 -24.34 4.63
CA TYR A 225 17.80 -25.35 3.86
C TYR A 225 17.51 -26.79 4.27
N ASP A 226 17.21 -27.01 5.56
CA ASP A 226 16.92 -28.34 6.10
C ASP A 226 15.41 -28.69 6.07
N HIS A 227 14.53 -27.77 5.67
CA HIS A 227 13.08 -28.00 5.65
C HIS A 227 12.61 -28.49 4.28
N VAL A 228 12.20 -29.76 4.24
CA VAL A 228 11.62 -30.38 3.05
C VAL A 228 10.13 -30.03 3.00
N LEU A 229 9.73 -29.25 1.98
CA LEU A 229 8.33 -28.90 1.74
C LEU A 229 7.60 -30.01 1.00
N ILE A 230 8.23 -30.60 -0.03
CA ILE A 230 7.71 -31.72 -0.82
C ILE A 230 8.80 -32.79 -0.90
N ASP A 231 8.49 -34.00 -0.48
CA ASP A 231 9.35 -35.16 -0.58
C ASP A 231 8.70 -36.23 -1.48
N ASN A 232 9.22 -36.38 -2.68
CA ASN A 232 8.93 -37.45 -3.62
C ASN A 232 10.22 -38.22 -3.96
N HIS A 233 11.14 -38.34 -2.99
CA HIS A 233 12.41 -39.04 -3.21
C HIS A 233 12.18 -40.55 -3.48
N VAL A 234 11.22 -41.13 -2.76
CA VAL A 234 10.67 -42.45 -3.09
C VAL A 234 9.34 -42.19 -3.82
N GLN A 235 9.36 -42.45 -5.14
CA GLN A 235 8.18 -42.17 -5.96
C GLN A 235 6.98 -42.98 -5.52
N SER A 236 5.84 -42.30 -5.35
CA SER A 236 4.54 -42.90 -5.17
C SER A 236 3.99 -43.28 -6.55
N GLU A 237 3.53 -44.52 -6.68
CA GLU A 237 2.99 -45.03 -7.94
C GLU A 237 1.81 -44.17 -8.43
N GLY A 238 1.90 -43.70 -9.67
CA GLY A 238 0.86 -42.89 -10.32
C GLY A 238 0.69 -41.46 -9.83
N LYS A 239 1.44 -40.99 -8.84
CA LYS A 239 1.36 -39.60 -8.37
C LYS A 239 2.47 -38.75 -8.93
N THR A 240 2.11 -37.79 -9.78
CA THR A 240 3.04 -36.87 -10.45
C THR A 240 2.91 -35.42 -10.02
N GLU A 241 1.85 -35.05 -9.29
CA GLU A 241 1.61 -33.69 -8.84
C GLU A 241 1.53 -33.61 -7.31
N PHE A 242 2.20 -32.63 -6.74
CA PHE A 242 2.32 -32.38 -5.31
C PHE A 242 2.04 -30.92 -5.00
N ARG A 243 1.10 -30.65 -4.07
CA ARG A 243 0.67 -29.31 -3.69
C ARG A 243 0.93 -29.04 -2.22
N ARG A 244 1.37 -27.82 -1.90
CA ARG A 244 1.55 -27.32 -0.54
C ARG A 244 1.13 -25.86 -0.45
N THR A 245 0.24 -25.58 0.48
CA THR A 245 -0.18 -24.23 0.79
C THR A 245 0.71 -23.62 1.86
N LEU A 246 1.14 -22.37 1.65
CA LEU A 246 1.99 -21.60 2.54
C LEU A 246 1.42 -20.19 2.69
N GLN A 247 1.51 -19.62 3.90
CA GLN A 247 1.39 -18.19 4.08
C GLN A 247 2.75 -17.56 3.85
N LEU A 248 2.88 -16.65 2.89
CA LEU A 248 4.12 -15.95 2.59
C LEU A 248 3.96 -14.44 2.80
N ILE A 249 5.06 -13.76 3.05
CA ILE A 249 5.08 -12.33 3.40
C ILE A 249 5.71 -11.54 2.26
N GLY A 250 5.00 -10.52 1.76
CA GLY A 250 5.46 -9.65 0.69
C GLY A 250 6.76 -8.91 1.04
N GLY A 251 7.61 -8.73 0.03
CA GLY A 251 8.93 -8.11 0.18
C GLY A 251 9.99 -9.04 0.78
N ARG A 252 9.71 -10.34 0.96
CA ARG A 252 10.64 -11.32 1.50
C ARG A 252 11.19 -12.26 0.44
N LEU A 253 12.41 -12.72 0.71
CA LEU A 253 13.10 -13.75 -0.05
C LEU A 253 13.10 -15.05 0.75
N TYR A 254 12.69 -16.13 0.10
CA TYR A 254 12.67 -17.46 0.71
C TYR A 254 13.67 -18.35 0.01
N PRO A 255 14.65 -18.97 0.72
CA PRO A 255 15.57 -19.92 0.11
C PRO A 255 14.76 -21.11 -0.45
N ILE A 256 15.11 -21.52 -1.66
CA ILE A 256 14.51 -22.65 -2.37
C ILE A 256 15.60 -23.53 -2.95
N SER A 257 15.40 -24.84 -2.86
CA SER A 257 16.26 -25.83 -3.53
C SER A 257 15.40 -26.99 -4.00
N LEU A 258 15.44 -27.27 -5.31
CA LEU A 258 14.73 -28.39 -5.92
C LEU A 258 15.76 -29.40 -6.43
N TRP A 259 15.61 -30.63 -6.02
CA TRP A 259 16.36 -31.78 -6.52
C TRP A 259 15.47 -32.58 -7.44
N PHE A 260 15.97 -32.92 -8.61
CA PHE A 260 15.29 -33.72 -9.64
C PHE A 260 16.21 -34.84 -10.09
N ILE A 261 15.76 -36.10 -9.95
CA ILE A 261 16.65 -37.27 -10.06
C ILE A 261 16.02 -38.35 -10.91
N GLN A 262 16.67 -38.71 -12.01
CA GLN A 262 16.38 -39.93 -12.74
C GLN A 262 17.36 -41.02 -12.32
N ARG A 263 16.83 -42.18 -11.92
CA ARG A 263 17.63 -43.31 -11.48
C ARG A 263 17.43 -44.50 -12.41
N LYS A 264 18.50 -45.10 -12.84
CA LYS A 264 18.44 -46.31 -13.62
C LYS A 264 17.69 -47.42 -12.86
N ARG A 265 16.66 -47.97 -13.47
CA ARG A 265 15.82 -49.03 -12.92
C ARG A 265 15.83 -50.28 -13.81
N LYS A 266 15.36 -51.41 -13.26
CA LYS A 266 15.10 -52.65 -14.02
C LYS A 266 13.81 -52.56 -14.85
N THR A 267 12.88 -51.70 -14.44
CA THR A 267 11.62 -51.42 -15.12
C THR A 267 11.79 -50.22 -16.07
N GLU A 268 10.86 -50.07 -16.97
CA GLU A 268 10.85 -48.93 -17.91
C GLU A 268 10.81 -47.60 -17.11
N LEU A 269 11.63 -46.64 -17.56
CA LEU A 269 11.70 -45.31 -16.97
C LEU A 269 10.55 -44.45 -17.49
N PRO A 270 9.88 -43.65 -16.63
CA PRO A 270 8.94 -42.65 -17.11
C PRO A 270 9.67 -41.58 -17.93
N PRO A 271 9.01 -40.96 -18.95
CA PRO A 271 9.52 -39.73 -19.56
C PRO A 271 9.84 -38.70 -18.50
N ALA A 272 11.02 -38.09 -18.54
CA ALA A 272 11.48 -37.16 -17.48
C ALA A 272 10.85 -35.81 -17.67
N ARG A 273 10.02 -35.39 -16.72
CA ARG A 273 9.35 -34.08 -16.72
C ARG A 273 9.39 -33.47 -15.31
N VAL A 274 9.57 -32.14 -15.27
CA VAL A 274 9.50 -31.35 -14.03
C VAL A 274 8.94 -29.96 -14.31
N SER A 275 7.96 -29.52 -13.53
CA SER A 275 7.42 -28.16 -13.56
C SER A 275 7.22 -27.66 -12.14
N LEU A 276 7.69 -26.43 -11.87
CA LEU A 276 7.50 -25.75 -10.60
C LEU A 276 6.55 -24.56 -10.83
N ARG A 277 5.36 -24.70 -10.29
CA ARG A 277 4.26 -23.76 -10.45
C ARG A 277 3.80 -23.23 -9.10
N TRP A 278 3.06 -22.18 -9.12
CA TRP A 278 2.39 -21.63 -7.96
C TRP A 278 1.00 -21.06 -8.28
N VAL A 279 0.19 -20.91 -7.23
CA VAL A 279 -1.01 -20.08 -7.22
C VAL A 279 -0.74 -18.94 -6.25
N THR A 280 -0.77 -17.70 -6.73
CA THR A 280 -0.62 -16.50 -5.91
C THR A 280 -1.97 -16.10 -5.28
N PRO A 281 -2.02 -15.23 -4.25
CA PRO A 281 -3.28 -14.71 -3.76
C PRO A 281 -4.10 -14.09 -4.91
N GLY A 282 -5.34 -14.56 -5.09
CA GLY A 282 -6.24 -14.13 -6.17
C GLY A 282 -5.84 -14.52 -7.60
N GLY A 283 -4.68 -15.18 -7.77
CA GLY A 283 -4.18 -15.60 -9.07
C GLY A 283 -4.63 -17.00 -9.46
N VAL A 284 -4.35 -17.35 -10.71
CA VAL A 284 -4.47 -18.72 -11.21
C VAL A 284 -3.12 -19.41 -11.19
N GLU A 285 -3.14 -20.75 -11.31
CA GLU A 285 -1.94 -21.55 -11.38
C GLU A 285 -1.10 -21.20 -12.61
N CYS A 286 0.16 -20.87 -12.39
CA CYS A 286 1.13 -20.60 -13.46
C CYS A 286 2.53 -21.08 -13.06
N VAL A 287 3.41 -21.27 -14.05
CA VAL A 287 4.84 -21.48 -13.81
C VAL A 287 5.39 -20.27 -13.09
N ILE A 288 6.26 -20.49 -12.09
CA ILE A 288 6.87 -19.37 -11.34
C ILE A 288 7.69 -18.51 -12.30
N PRO A 289 7.36 -17.21 -12.46
CA PRO A 289 8.02 -16.37 -13.45
C PRO A 289 9.47 -16.03 -13.09
N PRO A 290 10.34 -15.72 -14.08
CA PRO A 290 11.75 -15.40 -13.84
C PRO A 290 11.97 -14.25 -12.88
N GLU A 291 11.12 -13.23 -12.91
CA GLU A 291 11.19 -12.05 -12.03
C GLU A 291 10.96 -12.37 -10.55
N ASN A 292 10.39 -13.54 -10.24
CA ASN A 292 10.20 -14.03 -8.87
C ASN A 292 11.29 -15.02 -8.43
N LEU A 293 12.22 -15.37 -9.32
CA LEU A 293 13.31 -16.29 -9.06
C LEU A 293 14.66 -15.55 -9.00
N ILE A 294 15.49 -15.92 -8.03
CA ILE A 294 16.81 -15.31 -7.78
C ILE A 294 17.86 -16.41 -7.78
N PRO A 295 18.92 -16.30 -8.61
CA PRO A 295 19.87 -17.39 -8.79
C PRO A 295 20.85 -17.56 -7.61
N ARG A 296 20.81 -16.67 -6.63
CA ARG A 296 21.64 -16.76 -5.43
C ARG A 296 20.84 -17.15 -4.22
N GLY A 297 21.41 -17.97 -3.37
CA GLY A 297 20.80 -18.33 -2.09
C GLY A 297 20.63 -17.11 -1.18
N THR A 298 19.63 -17.16 -0.34
CA THR A 298 19.33 -16.17 0.72
C THR A 298 19.40 -16.84 2.09
N VAL A 299 19.31 -16.03 3.15
CA VAL A 299 19.25 -16.55 4.51
C VAL A 299 17.88 -17.17 4.80
N SER A 300 17.84 -18.12 5.74
CA SER A 300 16.59 -18.73 6.19
C SER A 300 15.58 -17.67 6.65
N THR A 301 14.33 -17.82 6.24
CA THR A 301 13.26 -16.84 6.46
C THR A 301 12.04 -17.54 7.06
N PHE A 302 11.58 -17.01 8.19
CA PHE A 302 10.36 -17.47 8.85
C PHE A 302 9.12 -16.78 8.25
N ALA A 303 8.10 -17.57 7.99
CA ALA A 303 6.78 -17.06 7.61
C ALA A 303 5.73 -17.68 8.54
N LEU A 304 5.03 -16.82 9.27
CA LEU A 304 3.97 -17.23 10.17
C LEU A 304 2.84 -17.90 9.38
N GLN A 305 2.50 -19.14 9.71
CA GLN A 305 1.41 -19.89 9.07
C GLN A 305 0.07 -19.66 9.78
N THR A 306 0.10 -19.25 11.04
CA THR A 306 -1.11 -18.88 11.79
C THR A 306 -1.80 -17.71 11.12
N LYS A 307 -3.08 -17.88 10.74
CA LYS A 307 -3.92 -16.80 10.19
C LYS A 307 -4.24 -15.80 11.29
N LEU A 308 -3.90 -14.53 11.03
CA LEU A 308 -4.27 -13.40 11.89
C LEU A 308 -5.61 -12.81 11.43
N PRO A 309 -6.44 -12.29 12.36
CA PRO A 309 -7.64 -11.55 11.99
C PRO A 309 -7.30 -10.26 11.24
N PRO A 310 -8.22 -9.74 10.41
CA PRO A 310 -8.02 -8.47 9.71
C PRO A 310 -7.92 -7.31 10.70
N ASP A 311 -7.16 -6.28 10.33
CA ASP A 311 -7.07 -5.04 11.06
C ASP A 311 -8.25 -4.09 10.72
N ASP A 312 -8.49 -3.12 11.58
CA ASP A 312 -9.46 -2.07 11.34
C ASP A 312 -9.00 -1.16 10.18
N ARG A 313 -9.91 -0.89 9.24
CA ARG A 313 -9.69 -0.10 8.03
C ARG A 313 -10.64 1.08 7.88
N THR A 314 -11.39 1.43 8.92
CA THR A 314 -12.42 2.49 8.87
C THR A 314 -11.88 3.86 8.45
N TYR A 315 -10.59 4.12 8.64
CA TYR A 315 -9.93 5.38 8.22
C TYR A 315 -9.11 5.23 6.93
N GLY A 316 -9.32 4.18 6.13
CA GLY A 316 -8.63 3.99 4.86
C GLY A 316 -7.24 3.37 4.97
N TYR A 317 -6.72 3.10 6.17
CA TYR A 317 -5.44 2.42 6.43
C TYR A 317 -5.56 1.40 7.56
N ASP A 318 -4.65 0.41 7.59
CA ASP A 318 -4.69 -0.66 8.59
C ASP A 318 -4.28 -0.12 9.98
N ARG A 319 -5.12 -0.35 10.99
CA ARG A 319 -4.89 0.09 12.37
C ARG A 319 -5.07 -1.05 13.37
N GLY A 320 -4.16 -1.13 14.33
CA GLY A 320 -4.27 -2.02 15.48
C GLY A 320 -5.02 -1.36 16.63
N THR A 321 -6.35 -1.28 16.55
CA THR A 321 -7.18 -0.51 17.50
C THR A 321 -7.63 -1.29 18.71
N SER A 322 -7.89 -2.58 18.58
CA SER A 322 -8.44 -3.41 19.64
C SER A 322 -7.67 -4.72 19.81
N VAL A 323 -7.75 -5.27 21.03
CA VAL A 323 -7.35 -6.63 21.35
C VAL A 323 -8.60 -7.38 21.77
N ASP A 324 -9.25 -8.02 20.81
CA ASP A 324 -10.35 -8.94 21.06
C ASP A 324 -9.86 -10.38 21.29
N ARG A 325 -10.79 -11.26 21.62
CA ARG A 325 -10.46 -12.67 21.86
C ARG A 325 -9.86 -13.34 20.63
N GLN A 326 -10.35 -13.01 19.44
CA GLN A 326 -9.87 -13.63 18.20
C GLN A 326 -8.41 -13.25 17.93
N TRP A 327 -8.06 -11.97 18.13
CA TRP A 327 -6.70 -11.50 18.05
C TRP A 327 -5.80 -12.14 19.10
N ASP A 328 -6.23 -12.18 20.38
CA ASP A 328 -5.44 -12.77 21.47
C ASP A 328 -5.14 -14.25 21.25
N ASP A 329 -6.14 -15.02 20.82
CA ASP A 329 -5.99 -16.44 20.46
C ASP A 329 -5.03 -16.62 19.27
N ALA A 330 -5.10 -15.75 18.25
CA ALA A 330 -4.22 -15.81 17.09
C ALA A 330 -2.77 -15.47 17.44
N VAL A 331 -2.54 -14.43 18.25
CA VAL A 331 -1.20 -14.06 18.74
C VAL A 331 -0.63 -15.16 19.64
N THR A 332 -1.46 -15.82 20.44
CA THR A 332 -1.02 -16.95 21.25
C THR A 332 -0.52 -18.10 20.37
N ARG A 333 -1.28 -18.48 19.34
CA ARG A 333 -0.84 -19.50 18.36
C ARG A 333 0.43 -19.08 17.63
N ALA A 334 0.52 -17.82 17.21
CA ALA A 334 1.71 -17.28 16.56
C ALA A 334 2.95 -17.33 17.47
N ALA A 335 2.78 -17.06 18.76
CA ALA A 335 3.88 -17.15 19.74
C ALA A 335 4.35 -18.60 19.95
N PHE A 336 3.44 -19.59 19.95
CA PHE A 336 3.82 -21.00 19.98
C PHE A 336 4.54 -21.42 18.69
N GLU A 337 4.01 -21.06 17.52
CA GLU A 337 4.61 -21.37 16.22
C GLU A 337 6.03 -20.81 16.10
N PHE A 338 6.22 -19.53 16.51
CA PHE A 338 7.54 -18.92 16.55
C PHE A 338 8.46 -19.57 17.60
N GLY A 339 7.94 -19.91 18.78
CA GLY A 339 8.70 -20.59 19.83
C GLY A 339 9.20 -21.97 19.39
N ASP A 340 8.39 -22.73 18.65
CA ASP A 340 8.80 -23.99 18.03
C ASP A 340 9.90 -23.81 16.99
N ALA A 341 9.79 -22.80 16.13
CA ALA A 341 10.84 -22.44 15.16
C ALA A 341 12.12 -21.97 15.86
N ALA A 342 12.01 -21.18 16.91
CA ALA A 342 13.17 -20.73 17.68
C ALA A 342 13.91 -21.89 18.35
N ALA A 343 13.18 -22.84 18.93
CA ALA A 343 13.78 -24.02 19.56
C ALA A 343 14.41 -24.99 18.53
N ARG A 344 13.74 -25.20 17.40
CA ARG A 344 14.16 -26.15 16.36
C ARG A 344 15.33 -25.61 15.51
N ASP A 345 15.28 -24.32 15.13
CA ASP A 345 16.16 -23.75 14.13
C ASP A 345 17.17 -22.75 14.73
N LEU A 346 16.69 -21.76 15.50
CA LEU A 346 17.53 -20.65 15.98
C LEU A 346 18.51 -21.09 17.10
N TRP A 347 18.02 -21.82 18.08
CA TRP A 347 18.86 -22.25 19.20
C TRP A 347 20.02 -23.16 18.77
N PRO A 348 19.83 -24.22 17.98
CA PRO A 348 20.94 -25.02 17.49
C PRO A 348 21.93 -24.21 16.63
N HIS A 349 21.43 -23.27 15.81
CA HIS A 349 22.27 -22.40 15.02
C HIS A 349 23.12 -21.48 15.90
N PHE A 350 22.50 -20.77 16.86
CA PHE A 350 23.19 -19.91 17.80
C PHE A 350 24.22 -20.65 18.63
N ARG A 351 23.85 -21.81 19.18
CA ARG A 351 24.73 -22.66 20.00
C ARG A 351 25.99 -23.10 19.23
N ARG A 352 25.87 -23.47 17.96
CA ARG A 352 27.02 -23.89 17.11
C ARG A 352 27.98 -22.72 16.87
N ARG A 353 27.46 -21.51 16.64
CA ARG A 353 28.29 -20.34 16.28
C ARG A 353 28.92 -19.64 17.48
N ASN A 354 28.35 -19.80 18.64
CA ASN A 354 28.74 -19.08 19.86
C ASN A 354 29.31 -20.02 20.95
N LYS A 355 30.08 -21.03 20.55
CA LYS A 355 30.73 -21.98 21.47
C LYS A 355 31.70 -21.30 22.47
N SER A 356 32.32 -20.19 22.06
CA SER A 356 33.29 -19.46 22.87
C SER A 356 32.66 -18.56 23.94
N LEU A 357 31.34 -18.37 23.97
CA LEU A 357 30.69 -17.54 24.99
C LEU A 357 30.75 -18.14 26.41
N SER A 358 30.57 -19.46 26.51
CA SER A 358 30.63 -20.22 27.75
C SER A 358 30.72 -21.72 27.44
N ASP A 359 31.32 -22.51 28.31
CA ASP A 359 31.26 -23.98 28.25
C ASP A 359 29.93 -24.50 28.77
N ASP A 360 29.23 -23.73 29.61
CA ASP A 360 27.90 -24.06 30.11
C ASP A 360 26.82 -23.79 29.03
N ASN A 361 26.08 -24.85 28.69
CA ASN A 361 25.01 -24.77 27.73
C ASN A 361 23.87 -23.84 28.20
N ARG A 362 23.59 -23.81 29.50
CA ARG A 362 22.53 -22.99 30.08
C ARG A 362 22.87 -21.51 30.08
N GLU A 363 24.12 -21.14 30.26
CA GLU A 363 24.59 -19.76 30.07
C GLU A 363 24.52 -19.31 28.63
N ARG A 364 24.86 -20.18 27.67
CA ARG A 364 24.68 -19.89 26.24
C ARG A 364 23.21 -19.71 25.90
N LEU A 365 22.32 -20.52 26.49
CA LEU A 365 20.88 -20.37 26.31
C LEU A 365 20.38 -19.03 26.86
N ARG A 366 20.83 -18.63 28.05
CA ARG A 366 20.54 -17.31 28.64
C ARG A 366 20.99 -16.18 27.72
N ALA A 367 22.18 -16.26 27.15
CA ALA A 367 22.68 -15.28 26.18
C ALA A 367 21.85 -15.21 24.91
N PHE A 368 21.43 -16.36 24.37
CA PHE A 368 20.51 -16.44 23.22
C PHE A 368 19.17 -15.75 23.53
N LEU A 369 18.57 -16.07 24.68
CA LEU A 369 17.27 -15.50 25.09
C LEU A 369 17.38 -14.00 25.39
N ASN A 370 18.49 -13.52 25.99
CA ASN A 370 18.74 -12.10 26.17
C ASN A 370 18.72 -11.34 24.82
N GLN A 371 19.36 -11.89 23.82
CA GLN A 371 19.38 -11.28 22.49
C GLN A 371 17.99 -11.32 21.85
N LEU A 372 17.27 -12.44 21.93
CA LEU A 372 15.92 -12.60 21.39
C LEU A 372 14.94 -11.60 22.02
N VAL A 373 14.90 -11.52 23.36
CA VAL A 373 13.98 -10.64 24.09
C VAL A 373 14.34 -9.17 23.85
N GLY A 374 15.64 -8.81 23.85
CA GLY A 374 16.07 -7.45 23.58
C GLY A 374 15.67 -6.94 22.19
N ILE A 375 15.85 -7.77 21.15
CA ILE A 375 15.42 -7.44 19.79
C ILE A 375 13.88 -7.34 19.72
N ALA A 376 13.16 -8.28 20.33
CA ALA A 376 11.70 -8.26 20.34
C ALA A 376 11.14 -7.01 21.04
N PHE A 377 11.73 -6.58 22.14
CA PHE A 377 11.33 -5.38 22.88
C PHE A 377 11.89 -4.08 22.29
N ARG A 378 12.68 -4.19 21.23
CA ARG A 378 13.27 -3.01 20.57
C ARG A 378 14.08 -2.11 21.51
N ALA A 379 14.64 -2.69 22.57
CA ALA A 379 15.42 -2.00 23.58
C ALA A 379 16.35 -2.97 24.31
N PRO A 380 17.48 -2.51 24.86
CA PRO A 380 18.22 -3.27 25.85
C PRO A 380 17.31 -3.67 27.02
N ILE A 381 17.48 -4.88 27.54
CA ILE A 381 16.72 -5.34 28.69
C ILE A 381 17.53 -5.10 29.99
N ASP A 382 16.84 -4.55 30.99
CA ASP A 382 17.37 -4.39 32.33
C ASP A 382 17.34 -5.69 33.13
N ASP A 383 17.95 -5.68 34.32
CA ASP A 383 18.05 -6.84 35.20
C ASP A 383 16.65 -7.33 35.65
N THR A 384 15.70 -6.42 35.88
CA THR A 384 14.32 -6.76 36.28
C THR A 384 13.61 -7.47 35.14
N THR A 385 13.71 -6.94 33.93
CA THR A 385 13.13 -7.56 32.73
C THR A 385 13.76 -8.94 32.48
N ARG A 386 15.09 -9.05 32.59
CA ARG A 386 15.78 -10.34 32.45
C ARG A 386 15.32 -11.36 33.49
N ALA A 387 15.21 -10.96 34.76
CA ALA A 387 14.77 -11.85 35.83
C ALA A 387 13.36 -12.40 35.57
N VAL A 388 12.42 -11.58 35.06
CA VAL A 388 11.02 -12.00 34.81
C VAL A 388 10.89 -12.84 33.54
N TYR A 389 11.44 -12.37 32.44
CA TYR A 389 11.20 -12.98 31.13
C TYR A 389 12.12 -14.16 30.84
N ILE A 390 13.31 -14.22 31.46
CA ILE A 390 14.34 -15.22 31.15
C ILE A 390 14.66 -16.08 32.36
N ASP A 391 15.21 -15.50 33.44
CA ASP A 391 15.83 -16.29 34.52
C ASP A 391 14.79 -17.19 35.22
N ARG A 392 13.65 -16.64 35.60
CA ARG A 392 12.53 -17.45 36.20
C ARG A 392 12.03 -18.57 35.28
N GLN A 393 12.07 -18.35 33.95
CA GLN A 393 11.63 -19.37 33.00
C GLN A 393 12.69 -20.46 32.86
N LEU A 394 13.96 -20.12 32.90
CA LEU A 394 15.06 -21.06 32.91
C LEU A 394 15.13 -21.88 34.20
N GLU A 395 14.83 -21.28 35.33
CA GLU A 395 14.75 -21.99 36.64
C GLU A 395 13.57 -22.97 36.70
N ALA A 396 12.43 -22.57 36.15
CA ALA A 396 11.20 -23.36 36.17
C ALA A 396 11.18 -24.51 35.17
N GLU A 397 12.03 -24.47 34.11
CA GLU A 397 11.99 -25.42 32.99
C GLU A 397 13.39 -25.92 32.63
N PRO A 398 13.72 -27.16 32.95
CA PRO A 398 15.04 -27.73 32.66
C PRO A 398 15.27 -28.03 31.17
N ASP A 399 14.21 -28.34 30.42
CA ASP A 399 14.30 -28.61 28.98
C ASP A 399 14.49 -27.32 28.20
N ASP A 400 15.56 -27.24 27.41
CA ASP A 400 15.92 -26.05 26.65
C ASP A 400 14.82 -25.63 25.67
N ALA A 401 14.19 -26.59 24.97
CA ALA A 401 13.17 -26.29 23.98
C ALA A 401 11.89 -25.75 24.61
N GLN A 402 11.46 -26.33 25.75
CA GLN A 402 10.31 -25.84 26.50
C GLN A 402 10.59 -24.46 27.13
N ALA A 403 11.80 -24.25 27.68
CA ALA A 403 12.18 -22.95 28.21
C ALA A 403 12.13 -21.85 27.11
N ILE A 404 12.62 -22.12 25.90
CA ILE A 404 12.54 -21.21 24.75
C ILE A 404 11.07 -20.90 24.41
N ARG A 405 10.19 -21.91 24.32
CA ARG A 405 8.76 -21.71 24.06
C ARG A 405 8.09 -20.82 25.09
N ARG A 406 8.38 -21.02 26.38
CA ARG A 406 7.85 -20.20 27.48
C ARG A 406 8.31 -18.75 27.37
N VAL A 407 9.60 -18.52 27.13
CA VAL A 407 10.16 -17.17 26.94
C VAL A 407 9.54 -16.51 25.70
N CYS A 408 9.43 -17.21 24.59
CA CYS A 408 8.80 -16.69 23.38
C CYS A 408 7.31 -16.31 23.63
N LEU A 409 6.55 -17.17 24.31
CA LEU A 409 5.15 -16.90 24.65
C LEU A 409 5.02 -15.63 25.51
N LEU A 410 5.79 -15.52 26.58
CA LEU A 410 5.78 -14.32 27.44
C LEU A 410 6.18 -13.06 26.70
N THR A 411 7.22 -13.15 25.88
CA THR A 411 7.78 -12.01 25.14
C THR A 411 6.81 -11.52 24.06
N LEU A 412 6.30 -12.41 23.23
CA LEU A 412 5.47 -12.04 22.08
C LEU A 412 4.03 -11.65 22.45
N LYS A 413 3.57 -12.03 23.65
CA LYS A 413 2.30 -11.54 24.23
C LYS A 413 2.46 -10.31 25.11
N SER A 414 3.69 -9.85 25.35
CA SER A 414 3.95 -8.67 26.16
C SER A 414 3.46 -7.39 25.46
N PRO A 415 2.82 -6.45 26.16
CA PRO A 415 2.56 -5.12 25.64
C PRO A 415 3.82 -4.43 25.08
N ARG A 416 5.00 -4.67 25.65
CA ARG A 416 6.28 -4.14 25.14
C ARG A 416 6.59 -4.60 23.71
N PHE A 417 6.17 -5.80 23.33
CA PHE A 417 6.30 -6.28 21.95
C PHE A 417 5.16 -5.79 21.08
N LEU A 418 3.91 -5.91 21.57
CA LEU A 418 2.71 -5.67 20.77
C LEU A 418 2.44 -4.18 20.50
N TYR A 419 2.92 -3.27 21.33
CA TYR A 419 2.71 -1.82 21.19
C TYR A 419 4.04 -1.11 20.97
N PRO A 420 4.42 -0.81 19.72
CA PRO A 420 5.74 -0.23 19.38
C PRO A 420 6.05 1.10 20.05
N SER A 421 5.04 1.88 20.40
CA SER A 421 5.20 3.18 21.06
C SER A 421 5.39 3.10 22.58
N LEU A 422 5.34 1.91 23.20
CA LEU A 422 5.64 1.70 24.62
C LEU A 422 7.15 1.52 24.82
N ASP A 423 7.97 2.41 24.27
CA ASP A 423 9.43 2.40 24.34
C ASP A 423 10.04 3.69 24.92
N ALA A 424 9.24 4.50 25.63
CA ALA A 424 9.67 5.78 26.21
C ALA A 424 10.93 5.66 27.11
N GLY A 425 11.13 4.53 27.79
CA GLY A 425 12.33 4.27 28.59
C GLY A 425 13.57 3.86 27.79
N ALA A 426 13.49 3.73 26.46
CA ALA A 426 14.64 3.43 25.63
C ALA A 426 15.43 4.71 25.26
N PRO A 427 16.75 4.61 25.01
CA PRO A 427 17.54 5.75 24.53
C PRO A 427 16.94 6.36 23.25
N VAL A 428 17.05 7.67 23.06
CA VAL A 428 16.47 8.40 21.91
C VAL A 428 16.88 7.80 20.58
N THR A 429 18.17 7.52 20.35
CA THR A 429 18.64 6.88 19.13
C THR A 429 17.96 5.54 18.89
N GLN A 430 17.63 4.78 19.93
CA GLN A 430 16.88 3.54 19.84
C GLN A 430 15.43 3.80 19.41
N ARG A 431 14.75 4.79 20.03
CA ARG A 431 13.37 5.18 19.67
C ARG A 431 13.30 5.64 18.21
N VAL A 432 14.24 6.51 17.78
CA VAL A 432 14.38 6.93 16.38
C VAL A 432 14.48 5.73 15.43
N ALA A 433 15.37 4.78 15.72
CA ALA A 433 15.52 3.57 14.91
C ALA A 433 14.27 2.70 14.90
N ASN A 434 13.55 2.62 16.04
CA ASN A 434 12.28 1.91 16.14
C ASN A 434 11.21 2.55 15.21
N ARG A 435 11.10 3.90 15.23
CA ARG A 435 10.14 4.62 14.33
C ARG A 435 10.50 4.41 12.87
N LEU A 436 11.76 4.61 12.49
CA LEU A 436 12.21 4.38 11.10
C LEU A 436 11.90 2.95 10.64
N SER A 437 12.17 1.95 11.49
CA SER A 437 11.93 0.54 11.13
C SER A 437 10.45 0.21 11.00
N MET A 438 9.59 0.73 11.89
CA MET A 438 8.14 0.57 11.79
C MET A 438 7.58 1.28 10.56
N ILE A 439 8.02 2.50 10.28
CA ILE A 439 7.55 3.28 9.14
C ILE A 439 7.99 2.66 7.83
N LEU A 440 9.26 2.34 7.66
CA LEU A 440 9.79 1.91 6.36
C LEU A 440 9.63 0.41 6.09
N HIS A 441 9.64 -0.41 7.13
CA HIS A 441 9.68 -1.87 6.98
C HIS A 441 8.55 -2.62 7.68
N ASP A 442 7.63 -1.94 8.38
CA ASP A 442 6.60 -2.57 9.24
C ASP A 442 7.20 -3.55 10.26
N SER A 443 8.42 -3.30 10.76
CA SER A 443 9.17 -4.29 11.54
C SER A 443 10.08 -3.66 12.58
N LEU A 444 10.75 -4.52 13.35
CA LEU A 444 11.77 -4.09 14.34
C LEU A 444 13.12 -3.73 13.66
N PRO A 445 13.98 -2.93 14.34
CA PRO A 445 15.35 -2.69 13.91
C PRO A 445 16.20 -3.96 14.12
N SER A 446 16.42 -4.73 13.06
CA SER A 446 17.11 -6.04 13.11
C SER A 446 18.42 -6.08 12.33
N LYS A 447 18.64 -5.14 11.42
CA LYS A 447 19.85 -5.09 10.58
C LYS A 447 21.07 -4.69 11.39
N LYS A 448 22.15 -5.44 11.27
CA LYS A 448 23.40 -5.20 12.03
C LYS A 448 23.90 -3.76 11.92
N TRP A 449 23.91 -3.20 10.70
CA TRP A 449 24.39 -1.82 10.50
C TRP A 449 23.54 -0.78 11.24
N LEU A 450 22.20 -1.00 11.33
CA LEU A 450 21.31 -0.11 12.08
C LEU A 450 21.51 -0.26 13.59
N LEU A 451 21.70 -1.49 14.06
CA LEU A 451 22.07 -1.75 15.47
C LEU A 451 23.43 -1.13 15.83
N ASP A 452 24.36 -1.08 14.89
CA ASP A 452 25.65 -0.41 15.07
C ASP A 452 25.51 1.13 15.13
N GLU A 453 24.55 1.73 14.38
CA GLU A 453 24.19 3.16 14.50
C GLU A 453 23.60 3.47 15.87
N ILE A 454 22.69 2.62 16.36
CA ILE A 454 22.10 2.76 17.71
C ILE A 454 23.19 2.73 18.77
N LYS A 455 24.12 1.75 18.71
CA LYS A 455 25.22 1.62 19.67
C LYS A 455 26.18 2.82 19.69
N ARG A 456 26.32 3.49 18.54
CA ARG A 456 27.21 4.67 18.41
C ARG A 456 26.50 5.96 18.75
N ASP A 457 25.23 5.91 19.08
CA ASP A 457 24.39 7.05 19.47
C ASP A 457 24.49 8.25 18.51
N ARG A 458 24.36 7.97 17.18
CA ARG A 458 24.59 8.99 16.15
C ARG A 458 23.33 9.75 15.71
N MET A 459 22.16 9.34 16.18
CA MET A 459 20.89 9.94 15.84
C MET A 459 20.28 10.72 17.02
N SER A 460 21.13 11.25 17.89
CA SER A 460 20.79 12.06 19.06
C SER A 460 21.65 13.33 19.12
N GLY A 461 21.44 14.19 20.11
CA GLY A 461 22.19 15.41 20.36
C GLY A 461 21.80 16.57 19.47
N ASP A 462 22.76 17.30 18.86
CA ASP A 462 22.48 18.49 18.05
C ASP A 462 21.41 18.22 16.98
N PRO A 463 20.25 18.91 16.99
CA PRO A 463 19.12 18.59 16.13
C PRO A 463 19.43 18.56 14.63
N LYS A 464 20.29 19.49 14.14
CA LYS A 464 20.65 19.55 12.73
C LYS A 464 21.53 18.38 12.29
N LYS A 465 22.47 17.98 13.15
CA LYS A 465 23.34 16.82 12.88
C LYS A 465 22.56 15.52 12.98
N ALA A 466 21.67 15.41 13.96
CA ALA A 466 20.78 14.27 14.13
C ALA A 466 19.85 14.11 12.93
N GLU A 467 19.20 15.20 12.49
CA GLU A 467 18.34 15.18 11.29
C GLU A 467 19.10 14.71 10.05
N ALA A 468 20.29 15.28 9.79
CA ALA A 468 21.10 14.87 8.64
C ALA A 468 21.44 13.37 8.71
N ARG A 469 21.78 12.85 9.91
CA ARG A 469 22.07 11.42 10.08
C ARG A 469 20.84 10.53 9.96
N ILE A 470 19.70 10.95 10.50
CA ILE A 470 18.41 10.25 10.35
C ILE A 470 18.04 10.14 8.88
N ARG A 471 18.21 11.22 8.13
CA ARG A 471 17.97 11.28 6.68
C ARG A 471 18.86 10.29 5.91
N GLU A 472 20.15 10.20 6.26
CA GLU A 472 21.09 9.24 5.65
C GLU A 472 20.69 7.79 5.98
N VAL A 473 20.32 7.52 7.23
CA VAL A 473 19.83 6.21 7.67
C VAL A 473 18.54 5.85 6.92
N ALA A 474 17.56 6.76 6.83
CA ALA A 474 16.33 6.57 6.08
C ALA A 474 16.61 6.29 4.60
N SER A 475 17.51 7.04 3.94
CA SER A 475 17.92 6.78 2.56
C SER A 475 18.41 5.35 2.36
N ARG A 476 19.28 4.88 3.26
CA ARG A 476 19.78 3.51 3.20
C ARG A 476 18.69 2.46 3.42
N MET A 477 17.71 2.76 4.28
CA MET A 477 16.57 1.88 4.53
C MET A 477 15.62 1.80 3.32
N LEU A 478 15.52 2.86 2.51
CA LEU A 478 14.72 2.85 1.28
C LEU A 478 15.24 1.88 0.22
N GLU A 479 16.50 1.48 0.27
CA GLU A 479 17.09 0.48 -0.64
C GLU A 479 16.84 -0.97 -0.21
N ASP A 480 16.21 -1.20 0.94
CA ASP A 480 15.92 -2.55 1.45
C ASP A 480 14.78 -3.21 0.65
N PRO A 481 14.91 -4.50 0.27
CA PRO A 481 13.86 -5.23 -0.46
C PRO A 481 12.47 -5.22 0.22
N ARG A 482 12.39 -5.07 1.54
CA ARG A 482 11.12 -4.99 2.28
C ARG A 482 10.29 -3.78 1.87
N LEU A 483 10.94 -2.66 1.51
CA LEU A 483 10.23 -1.48 1.00
C LEU A 483 9.54 -1.79 -0.34
N HIS A 484 10.11 -2.68 -1.18
CA HIS A 484 9.48 -3.04 -2.45
C HIS A 484 8.08 -3.63 -2.24
N GLY A 485 7.95 -4.61 -1.37
CA GLY A 485 6.63 -5.18 -1.02
C GLY A 485 5.69 -4.16 -0.39
N LYS A 486 6.21 -3.29 0.51
CA LYS A 486 5.40 -2.24 1.14
C LYS A 486 4.91 -1.18 0.14
N ALA A 487 5.75 -0.76 -0.80
CA ALA A 487 5.38 0.18 -1.85
C ALA A 487 4.31 -0.41 -2.79
N MET A 488 4.44 -1.68 -3.17
CA MET A 488 3.40 -2.34 -3.97
C MET A 488 2.09 -2.45 -3.21
N ALA A 489 2.11 -2.76 -1.92
CA ALA A 489 0.92 -2.78 -1.08
C ALA A 489 0.28 -1.39 -0.95
N LEU A 490 1.08 -0.29 -0.88
CA LEU A 490 0.56 1.08 -0.93
C LEU A 490 -0.22 1.32 -2.23
N PHE A 491 0.36 1.01 -3.39
CA PHE A 491 -0.28 1.27 -4.69
C PHE A 491 -1.56 0.45 -4.86
N TYR A 492 -1.55 -0.83 -4.52
CA TYR A 492 -2.75 -1.67 -4.58
C TYR A 492 -3.84 -1.13 -3.66
N ARG A 493 -3.45 -0.65 -2.46
CA ARG A 493 -4.39 -0.01 -1.54
C ARG A 493 -4.92 1.32 -2.04
N TRP A 494 -4.06 2.14 -2.66
CA TRP A 494 -4.46 3.42 -3.25
C TRP A 494 -5.40 3.24 -4.44
N LEU A 495 -5.16 2.22 -5.26
CA LEU A 495 -6.01 1.86 -6.41
C LEU A 495 -7.25 1.04 -6.02
N GLU A 496 -7.43 0.70 -4.73
CA GLU A 496 -8.50 -0.17 -4.22
C GLU A 496 -8.53 -1.58 -4.82
N ILE A 497 -7.46 -2.04 -5.44
CA ILE A 497 -7.37 -3.37 -6.03
C ILE A 497 -7.04 -4.38 -4.92
N ASP A 498 -7.94 -5.36 -4.69
CA ASP A 498 -7.65 -6.53 -3.85
C ASP A 498 -7.12 -7.67 -4.72
N PRO A 499 -5.84 -8.08 -4.56
CA PRO A 499 -5.31 -9.20 -5.34
C PRO A 499 -6.04 -10.54 -5.13
N ALA A 500 -6.81 -10.66 -4.05
CA ALA A 500 -7.56 -11.86 -3.74
C ALA A 500 -8.99 -11.85 -4.31
N GLU A 501 -9.44 -10.73 -4.89
CA GLU A 501 -10.77 -10.62 -5.48
C GLU A 501 -10.78 -11.22 -6.90
N GLU A 502 -11.80 -12.00 -7.21
CA GLU A 502 -11.98 -12.60 -8.53
C GLU A 502 -12.74 -11.65 -9.44
N ILE A 503 -12.10 -11.18 -10.52
CA ILE A 503 -12.73 -10.35 -11.54
C ILE A 503 -13.31 -11.25 -12.64
N VAL A 504 -14.64 -11.35 -12.70
CA VAL A 504 -15.37 -12.15 -13.69
C VAL A 504 -16.14 -11.23 -14.64
N LYS A 505 -16.06 -11.51 -15.95
CA LYS A 505 -16.79 -10.78 -16.99
C LYS A 505 -17.71 -11.68 -17.81
N ASP A 506 -18.69 -11.05 -18.46
CA ASP A 506 -19.67 -11.73 -19.30
C ASP A 506 -19.00 -12.49 -20.46
N LYS A 507 -19.63 -13.58 -20.90
CA LYS A 507 -19.13 -14.45 -21.99
C LYS A 507 -18.88 -13.74 -23.31
N ARG A 508 -19.48 -12.57 -23.55
CA ARG A 508 -19.20 -11.74 -24.75
C ARG A 508 -17.76 -11.19 -24.77
N PHE A 509 -17.07 -11.17 -23.62
CA PHE A 509 -15.66 -10.87 -23.53
C PHE A 509 -14.84 -12.16 -23.63
N GLU A 510 -15.00 -12.86 -24.77
CA GLU A 510 -14.34 -14.13 -25.02
C GLU A 510 -12.82 -14.04 -24.77
N GLY A 511 -12.27 -14.95 -23.96
CA GLY A 511 -10.88 -14.95 -23.54
C GLY A 511 -10.56 -14.12 -22.29
N PHE A 512 -11.54 -13.42 -21.69
CA PHE A 512 -11.38 -12.80 -20.37
C PHE A 512 -11.63 -13.85 -19.29
N ASP A 513 -10.56 -14.36 -18.71
CA ASP A 513 -10.55 -15.40 -17.69
C ASP A 513 -9.54 -15.10 -16.58
N GLY A 514 -9.51 -15.94 -15.56
CA GLY A 514 -8.61 -15.76 -14.42
C GLY A 514 -7.12 -15.75 -14.80
N GLU A 515 -6.70 -16.44 -15.87
CA GLU A 515 -5.31 -16.38 -16.32
C GLU A 515 -4.98 -15.02 -16.94
N LEU A 516 -5.89 -14.44 -17.74
CA LEU A 516 -5.74 -13.09 -18.28
C LEU A 516 -5.67 -12.06 -17.13
N VAL A 517 -6.56 -12.18 -16.12
CA VAL A 517 -6.56 -11.32 -14.93
C VAL A 517 -5.23 -11.42 -14.18
N GLY A 518 -4.71 -12.63 -13.98
CA GLY A 518 -3.38 -12.82 -13.38
C GLY A 518 -2.25 -12.14 -14.15
N GLN A 519 -2.32 -12.14 -15.49
CA GLN A 519 -1.35 -11.44 -16.34
C GLN A 519 -1.53 -9.92 -16.30
N LEU A 520 -2.77 -9.42 -16.15
CA LEU A 520 -3.03 -8.00 -15.92
C LEU A 520 -2.47 -7.52 -14.57
N HIS A 521 -2.57 -8.32 -13.51
CA HIS A 521 -1.91 -8.02 -12.24
C HIS A 521 -0.38 -7.87 -12.42
N ARG A 522 0.25 -8.80 -13.12
CA ARG A 522 1.69 -8.73 -13.41
C ARG A 522 2.06 -7.48 -14.24
N SER A 523 1.24 -7.16 -15.25
CA SER A 523 1.40 -5.96 -16.08
C SER A 523 1.37 -4.68 -15.25
N LEU A 524 0.31 -4.50 -14.43
CA LEU A 524 0.17 -3.33 -13.55
C LEU A 524 1.31 -3.23 -12.53
N GLN A 525 1.63 -4.35 -11.89
CA GLN A 525 2.70 -4.41 -10.91
C GLN A 525 4.05 -4.01 -11.50
N ARG A 526 4.36 -4.47 -12.71
CA ARG A 526 5.59 -4.12 -13.42
C ARG A 526 5.62 -2.63 -13.74
N LYS A 527 4.49 -2.06 -14.19
CA LYS A 527 4.35 -0.62 -14.45
C LYS A 527 4.58 0.22 -13.19
N LEU A 528 3.90 -0.12 -12.11
CA LEU A 528 4.04 0.58 -10.82
C LEU A 528 5.48 0.51 -10.28
N ALA A 529 6.09 -0.68 -10.36
CA ALA A 529 7.48 -0.86 -9.95
C ALA A 529 8.45 -0.06 -10.82
N GLU A 530 8.25 0.01 -12.12
CA GLU A 530 9.08 0.78 -13.04
C GLU A 530 9.05 2.28 -12.71
N VAL A 531 7.86 2.85 -12.51
CA VAL A 531 7.72 4.27 -12.14
C VAL A 531 8.33 4.53 -10.76
N PHE A 532 8.00 3.73 -9.76
CA PHE A 532 8.47 3.94 -8.39
C PHE A 532 9.99 3.79 -8.23
N TRP A 533 10.60 2.82 -8.92
CA TRP A 533 12.04 2.53 -8.84
C TRP A 533 12.86 3.25 -9.92
N SER A 534 12.23 4.06 -10.79
CA SER A 534 12.95 4.94 -11.70
C SER A 534 13.82 5.94 -10.92
N GLU A 535 14.79 6.54 -11.58
CA GLU A 535 15.64 7.56 -10.96
C GLU A 535 14.81 8.76 -10.46
N SER A 536 13.84 9.22 -11.26
CA SER A 536 12.93 10.32 -10.91
C SER A 536 11.92 9.92 -9.85
N SER A 537 11.42 8.68 -9.83
CA SER A 537 10.31 8.22 -9.01
C SER A 537 9.13 9.21 -8.97
N ASP A 538 8.84 9.83 -10.14
CA ASP A 538 7.91 10.94 -10.28
C ASP A 538 6.46 10.44 -10.23
N TYR A 539 5.69 10.90 -9.26
CA TYR A 539 4.27 10.60 -9.07
C TYR A 539 3.43 10.88 -10.33
N ARG A 540 3.71 11.95 -11.04
CA ARG A 540 2.97 12.37 -12.25
C ARG A 540 3.03 11.32 -13.36
N GLN A 541 4.11 10.52 -13.40
CA GLN A 541 4.25 9.42 -14.36
C GLN A 541 3.26 8.28 -14.13
N LEU A 542 2.65 8.18 -12.95
CA LEU A 542 1.55 7.24 -12.74
C LEU A 542 0.37 7.54 -13.67
N PHE A 543 0.17 8.81 -14.04
CA PHE A 543 -0.92 9.26 -14.92
C PHE A 543 -0.46 9.46 -16.37
N THR A 544 0.76 9.95 -16.58
CA THR A 544 1.22 10.42 -17.89
C THR A 544 2.04 9.39 -18.66
N ASP A 545 2.53 8.33 -18.02
CA ASP A 545 3.23 7.27 -18.72
C ASP A 545 2.25 6.29 -19.40
N ASN A 546 2.19 6.32 -20.72
CA ASN A 546 1.29 5.50 -21.53
C ASN A 546 1.85 4.11 -21.88
N ARG A 547 3.05 3.78 -21.41
CA ARG A 547 3.63 2.45 -21.63
C ARG A 547 2.84 1.40 -20.83
N VAL A 548 2.59 0.26 -21.44
CA VAL A 548 1.99 -0.92 -20.83
C VAL A 548 2.96 -2.08 -20.89
N TRP A 549 2.88 -3.00 -19.93
CA TRP A 549 3.61 -4.25 -19.97
C TRP A 549 2.68 -5.34 -20.51
N THR A 550 3.09 -5.99 -21.60
CA THR A 550 2.26 -6.92 -22.35
C THR A 550 3.00 -8.24 -22.62
N ASN A 551 2.23 -9.26 -22.96
CA ASN A 551 2.71 -10.52 -23.51
C ASN A 551 1.78 -10.96 -24.67
N GLN A 552 2.07 -12.08 -25.29
CA GLN A 552 1.30 -12.57 -26.43
C GLN A 552 -0.19 -12.73 -26.12
N ARG A 553 -0.58 -13.17 -24.93
CA ARG A 553 -1.98 -13.35 -24.55
C ARG A 553 -2.70 -12.01 -24.35
N LEU A 554 -2.06 -11.08 -23.64
CA LEU A 554 -2.61 -9.71 -23.48
C LEU A 554 -2.74 -9.02 -24.83
N ALA A 555 -1.70 -9.11 -25.70
CA ALA A 555 -1.75 -8.57 -27.05
C ALA A 555 -2.87 -9.18 -27.91
N SER A 556 -3.09 -10.47 -27.79
CA SER A 556 -4.20 -11.14 -28.50
C SER A 556 -5.59 -10.67 -28.03
N PHE A 557 -5.77 -10.34 -26.76
CA PHE A 557 -7.02 -9.89 -26.21
C PHE A 557 -7.28 -8.39 -26.42
N TYR A 558 -6.25 -7.53 -26.23
CA TYR A 558 -6.38 -6.08 -26.31
C TYR A 558 -6.11 -5.51 -27.72
N GLY A 559 -5.54 -6.32 -28.62
CA GLY A 559 -5.36 -5.97 -30.03
C GLY A 559 -3.98 -5.40 -30.34
N SER A 560 -3.83 -4.91 -31.59
CA SER A 560 -2.54 -4.54 -32.20
C SER A 560 -1.77 -3.42 -31.48
N THR A 561 -2.46 -2.58 -30.71
CA THR A 561 -1.80 -1.52 -29.89
C THR A 561 -1.00 -2.08 -28.72
N TRP A 562 -1.10 -3.39 -28.45
CA TRP A 562 -0.36 -4.12 -27.42
C TRP A 562 0.69 -5.04 -28.04
N GLU A 563 1.18 -4.74 -29.23
CA GLU A 563 2.13 -5.57 -29.92
C GLU A 563 3.42 -5.77 -29.12
N LEU A 564 3.94 -7.01 -29.24
CA LEU A 564 5.23 -7.39 -28.67
C LEU A 564 6.35 -6.91 -29.59
N ASP A 565 7.35 -6.28 -29.03
CA ASP A 565 8.58 -5.93 -29.74
C ASP A 565 9.51 -7.15 -29.75
N GLY A 566 9.73 -7.75 -30.94
CA GLY A 566 10.71 -8.81 -31.18
C GLY A 566 10.36 -10.21 -30.68
N ASP A 567 11.38 -11.03 -30.46
CA ASP A 567 11.33 -12.48 -30.12
C ASP A 567 10.95 -12.73 -28.62
N ALA A 568 9.99 -12.00 -28.06
CA ALA A 568 9.57 -12.20 -26.67
C ALA A 568 9.00 -13.61 -26.44
N LYS A 569 9.50 -14.30 -25.42
CA LYS A 569 9.00 -15.62 -25.04
C LYS A 569 7.60 -15.52 -24.42
N PRO A 570 6.78 -16.60 -24.47
CA PRO A 570 5.39 -16.57 -23.97
C PRO A 570 5.22 -16.09 -22.53
N HIS A 571 6.23 -16.23 -21.69
CA HIS A 571 6.21 -15.85 -20.29
C HIS A 571 6.83 -14.47 -20.00
N ASP A 572 7.46 -13.86 -20.99
CA ASP A 572 8.13 -12.57 -20.83
C ASP A 572 7.11 -11.43 -20.99
N LEU A 573 7.20 -10.43 -20.13
CA LEU A 573 6.51 -9.16 -20.31
C LEU A 573 7.42 -8.22 -21.09
N ALA A 574 6.90 -7.68 -22.20
CA ALA A 574 7.55 -6.66 -23.02
C ALA A 574 6.84 -5.32 -22.88
N ARG A 575 7.55 -4.23 -23.16
CA ARG A 575 6.92 -2.90 -23.20
C ARG A 575 6.22 -2.69 -24.53
N SER A 576 5.03 -2.11 -24.48
CA SER A 576 4.32 -1.57 -25.63
C SER A 576 3.89 -0.14 -25.35
N VAL A 577 3.77 0.69 -26.37
CA VAL A 577 3.25 2.06 -26.27
C VAL A 577 1.95 2.10 -27.02
N GLU A 578 0.88 2.47 -26.34
CA GLU A 578 -0.41 2.71 -26.96
C GLU A 578 -0.58 4.21 -27.21
N ASP A 579 -0.69 4.61 -28.46
CA ASP A 579 -0.70 6.02 -28.85
C ASP A 579 -1.94 6.78 -28.34
N GLY A 580 -1.67 7.83 -27.54
CA GLY A 580 -2.57 9.00 -27.36
C GLY A 580 -3.86 8.80 -26.57
N HIS A 581 -4.26 7.57 -26.22
CA HIS A 581 -5.57 7.32 -25.61
C HIS A 581 -5.48 7.03 -24.10
N ARG A 582 -4.36 6.54 -23.61
CA ARG A 582 -4.25 6.11 -22.21
C ARG A 582 -3.89 7.24 -21.25
N GLY A 583 -4.43 7.15 -20.05
CA GLY A 583 -4.10 7.97 -18.88
C GLY A 583 -3.37 7.17 -17.81
N GLY A 584 -2.19 6.63 -18.13
CA GLY A 584 -1.36 5.92 -17.18
C GLY A 584 -2.05 4.75 -16.49
N VAL A 585 -1.99 4.72 -15.15
CA VAL A 585 -2.63 3.68 -14.33
C VAL A 585 -4.16 3.77 -14.35
N LEU A 586 -4.74 4.96 -14.58
CA LEU A 586 -6.19 5.16 -14.58
C LEU A 586 -6.90 4.34 -15.64
N THR A 587 -6.24 4.13 -16.78
CA THR A 587 -6.79 3.36 -17.91
C THR A 587 -6.18 1.98 -18.02
N HIS A 588 -5.43 1.52 -17.00
CA HIS A 588 -4.93 0.15 -17.01
C HIS A 588 -6.11 -0.83 -16.98
N PRO A 589 -6.14 -1.86 -17.87
CA PRO A 589 -7.30 -2.74 -18.00
C PRO A 589 -7.72 -3.44 -16.71
N LEU A 590 -6.79 -3.77 -15.83
CA LEU A 590 -7.12 -4.33 -14.52
C LEU A 590 -8.03 -3.39 -13.73
N LEU A 591 -7.62 -2.12 -13.58
CA LEU A 591 -8.39 -1.11 -12.86
C LEU A 591 -9.74 -0.83 -13.55
N MET A 592 -9.74 -0.72 -14.88
CA MET A 592 -10.98 -0.49 -15.63
C MET A 592 -11.96 -1.65 -15.51
N SER A 593 -11.45 -2.88 -15.46
CA SER A 593 -12.27 -4.07 -15.25
C SER A 593 -12.82 -4.15 -13.84
N ASP A 594 -11.99 -3.86 -12.84
CA ASP A 594 -12.37 -3.87 -11.44
C ASP A 594 -13.49 -2.84 -11.15
N LEU A 595 -13.35 -1.62 -11.67
CA LEU A 595 -14.33 -0.53 -11.57
C LEU A 595 -15.50 -0.64 -12.55
N SER A 596 -15.87 -1.84 -12.98
CA SER A 596 -16.97 -2.08 -13.93
C SER A 596 -17.82 -3.25 -13.49
N TYR A 597 -19.11 -3.24 -13.88
CA TYR A 597 -19.98 -4.39 -13.69
C TYR A 597 -19.53 -5.59 -14.54
N HIS A 598 -20.17 -6.71 -14.33
CA HIS A 598 -19.90 -7.94 -15.08
C HIS A 598 -20.00 -7.77 -16.60
N ASP A 599 -20.97 -6.99 -17.05
CA ASP A 599 -21.29 -6.82 -18.47
C ASP A 599 -21.22 -5.38 -18.99
N THR A 600 -21.29 -4.36 -18.12
CA THR A 600 -21.30 -2.93 -18.51
C THR A 600 -20.28 -2.11 -17.74
N THR A 601 -19.93 -0.95 -18.28
CA THR A 601 -19.13 0.05 -17.56
C THR A 601 -19.91 0.66 -16.41
N SER A 602 -19.20 1.24 -15.45
CA SER A 602 -19.80 1.99 -14.36
C SER A 602 -19.12 3.35 -14.20
N PRO A 603 -19.60 4.39 -14.87
CA PRO A 603 -19.09 5.76 -14.66
C PRO A 603 -19.15 6.19 -13.20
N ILE A 604 -20.18 5.73 -12.47
CA ILE A 604 -20.36 6.03 -11.05
C ILE A 604 -19.21 5.44 -10.22
N HIS A 605 -18.88 4.15 -10.34
CA HIS A 605 -17.76 3.55 -9.60
C HIS A 605 -16.42 4.20 -9.97
N ARG A 606 -16.20 4.47 -11.26
CA ARG A 606 -15.00 5.18 -11.75
C ARG A 606 -14.90 6.58 -11.18
N GLY A 607 -16.02 7.32 -11.16
CA GLY A 607 -16.07 8.68 -10.58
C GLY A 607 -15.87 8.68 -9.06
N VAL A 608 -16.51 7.77 -8.34
CA VAL A 608 -16.33 7.62 -6.87
C VAL A 608 -14.87 7.30 -6.54
N PHE A 609 -14.25 6.38 -7.29
CA PHE A 609 -12.83 6.06 -7.14
C PHE A 609 -11.95 7.31 -7.31
N LEU A 610 -12.13 8.05 -8.40
CA LEU A 610 -11.34 9.26 -8.68
C LEU A 610 -11.53 10.33 -7.60
N ILE A 611 -12.76 10.58 -7.19
CA ILE A 611 -13.09 11.57 -6.17
C ILE A 611 -12.49 11.20 -4.82
N ARG A 612 -12.69 9.95 -4.35
CA ARG A 612 -12.25 9.53 -3.01
C ARG A 612 -10.76 9.19 -2.92
N HIS A 613 -10.24 8.47 -3.90
CA HIS A 613 -8.90 7.86 -3.80
C HIS A 613 -7.81 8.67 -4.49
N VAL A 614 -8.16 9.38 -5.57
CA VAL A 614 -7.18 10.20 -6.30
C VAL A 614 -7.23 11.65 -5.83
N LEU A 615 -8.42 12.23 -5.66
CA LEU A 615 -8.61 13.63 -5.29
C LEU A 615 -8.82 13.85 -3.78
N GLY A 616 -9.01 12.77 -3.01
CA GLY A 616 -9.17 12.84 -1.56
C GLY A 616 -10.41 13.61 -1.09
N ARG A 617 -11.46 13.69 -1.95
CA ARG A 617 -12.70 14.39 -1.63
C ARG A 617 -13.65 13.49 -0.83
N THR A 618 -14.40 14.11 0.05
CA THR A 618 -15.40 13.42 0.88
C THR A 618 -16.69 13.22 0.08
N LEU A 619 -17.07 11.96 -0.11
CA LEU A 619 -18.40 11.60 -0.62
C LEU A 619 -19.15 10.87 0.48
N ARG A 620 -20.28 11.41 0.90
CA ARG A 620 -21.15 10.76 1.86
C ARG A 620 -21.81 9.54 1.20
N PRO A 621 -21.97 8.42 1.93
CA PRO A 621 -22.76 7.31 1.43
C PRO A 621 -24.21 7.78 1.19
N PRO A 622 -24.87 7.32 0.11
CA PRO A 622 -26.26 7.67 -0.13
C PRO A 622 -27.15 7.12 0.99
N ASN A 623 -28.17 7.88 1.38
CA ASN A 623 -29.18 7.41 2.34
C ASN A 623 -30.04 6.27 1.78
N GLU A 624 -30.14 6.16 0.45
CA GLU A 624 -30.88 5.13 -0.26
C GLU A 624 -29.97 4.46 -1.28
N ALA A 625 -30.02 3.13 -1.34
CA ALA A 625 -29.31 2.37 -2.39
C ALA A 625 -30.17 2.33 -3.66
N PHE A 626 -29.61 2.76 -4.79
CA PHE A 626 -30.26 2.69 -6.09
C PHE A 626 -29.74 1.49 -6.87
N THR A 627 -30.66 0.72 -7.48
CA THR A 627 -30.30 -0.31 -8.44
C THR A 627 -30.05 0.35 -9.80
N PRO A 628 -28.93 0.09 -10.48
CA PRO A 628 -28.70 0.59 -11.84
C PRO A 628 -29.83 0.17 -12.79
N PHE A 629 -30.22 1.06 -13.69
CA PHE A 629 -31.20 0.72 -14.71
C PHE A 629 -30.77 -0.48 -15.55
N ASN A 630 -31.65 -1.48 -15.64
CA ASN A 630 -31.37 -2.65 -16.47
C ASN A 630 -31.12 -2.22 -17.92
N PRO A 631 -29.95 -2.52 -18.50
CA PRO A 631 -29.63 -2.20 -19.88
C PRO A 631 -30.62 -2.76 -20.92
N GLU A 632 -31.29 -3.87 -20.59
CA GLU A 632 -32.30 -4.50 -21.46
C GLU A 632 -33.59 -3.70 -21.54
N LEU A 633 -33.95 -2.95 -20.50
CA LEU A 633 -35.15 -2.07 -20.52
C LEU A 633 -34.92 -0.78 -21.30
N HIS A 634 -33.66 -0.40 -21.54
CA HIS A 634 -33.26 0.81 -22.27
C HIS A 634 -32.25 0.47 -23.40
N PRO A 635 -32.62 -0.36 -24.39
CA PRO A 635 -31.66 -0.92 -25.36
C PRO A 635 -31.07 0.10 -26.32
N SER A 636 -31.66 1.28 -26.46
CA SER A 636 -31.20 2.34 -27.35
C SER A 636 -30.29 3.37 -26.64
N LEU A 637 -30.24 3.37 -25.31
CA LEU A 637 -29.43 4.34 -24.53
C LEU A 637 -28.02 3.84 -24.29
N THR A 638 -27.04 4.73 -24.42
CA THR A 638 -25.66 4.50 -23.95
C THR A 638 -25.61 4.43 -22.43
N THR A 639 -24.52 3.95 -21.85
CA THR A 639 -24.33 3.93 -20.40
C THR A 639 -24.40 5.34 -19.82
N ARG A 640 -23.77 6.34 -20.47
CA ARG A 640 -23.87 7.74 -20.07
C ARG A 640 -25.32 8.24 -20.03
N GLU A 641 -26.08 8.02 -21.12
CA GLU A 641 -27.49 8.44 -21.21
C GLU A 641 -28.35 7.79 -20.09
N ARG A 642 -28.10 6.50 -19.77
CA ARG A 642 -28.80 5.81 -18.67
C ARG A 642 -28.47 6.39 -17.29
N VAL A 643 -27.19 6.66 -17.03
CA VAL A 643 -26.74 7.24 -15.77
C VAL A 643 -27.32 8.65 -15.59
N GLN A 644 -27.29 9.49 -16.64
CA GLN A 644 -27.87 10.83 -16.59
C GLN A 644 -29.38 10.78 -16.32
N LEU A 645 -30.09 9.85 -16.94
CA LEU A 645 -31.53 9.67 -16.70
C LEU A 645 -31.82 9.23 -15.25
N GLN A 646 -31.02 8.30 -14.73
CA GLN A 646 -31.17 7.76 -13.37
C GLN A 646 -30.85 8.77 -12.28
N THR A 647 -29.86 9.64 -12.52
CA THR A 647 -29.33 10.59 -11.52
C THR A 647 -29.83 12.02 -11.75
N GLY A 648 -30.84 12.20 -12.61
CA GLY A 648 -31.34 13.51 -13.02
C GLY A 648 -32.26 14.19 -12.00
N GLU A 649 -32.73 13.51 -10.95
CA GLU A 649 -33.49 14.13 -9.86
C GLU A 649 -32.56 15.02 -9.02
N THR A 650 -33.07 16.20 -8.58
CA THR A 650 -32.28 17.21 -7.85
C THR A 650 -31.57 16.63 -6.63
N LYS A 651 -32.23 15.79 -5.84
CA LYS A 651 -31.63 15.12 -4.69
C LYS A 651 -30.45 14.20 -5.03
N CYS A 652 -30.40 13.67 -6.26
CA CYS A 652 -29.32 12.81 -6.75
C CYS A 652 -28.17 13.64 -7.33
N GLN A 653 -28.49 14.78 -7.97
CA GLN A 653 -27.50 15.65 -8.64
C GLN A 653 -26.46 16.17 -7.66
N VAL A 654 -26.82 16.50 -6.43
CA VAL A 654 -25.93 16.98 -5.38
C VAL A 654 -24.58 16.19 -5.29
N CYS A 655 -24.65 14.87 -5.37
CA CYS A 655 -23.45 14.03 -5.37
C CYS A 655 -23.03 13.62 -6.79
N HIS A 656 -24.01 13.35 -7.67
CA HIS A 656 -23.73 12.78 -8.97
C HIS A 656 -23.15 13.78 -9.98
N ASP A 657 -23.35 15.08 -9.81
CA ASP A 657 -22.65 16.08 -10.61
C ASP A 657 -21.14 15.99 -10.44
N LYS A 658 -20.67 15.82 -9.20
CA LYS A 658 -19.23 15.59 -8.92
C LYS A 658 -18.74 14.24 -9.46
N ILE A 659 -19.51 13.18 -9.23
CA ILE A 659 -19.14 11.80 -9.58
C ILE A 659 -19.18 11.58 -11.09
N ASN A 660 -20.32 11.91 -11.72
CA ASN A 660 -20.57 11.65 -13.13
C ASN A 660 -19.65 12.49 -14.02
N GLY A 661 -19.44 13.78 -13.65
CA GLY A 661 -18.60 14.70 -14.40
C GLY A 661 -17.21 14.13 -14.69
N ILE A 662 -16.56 13.57 -13.68
CA ILE A 662 -15.22 12.99 -13.83
C ILE A 662 -15.23 11.55 -14.33
N GLY A 663 -16.27 10.76 -13.95
CA GLY A 663 -16.37 9.35 -14.31
C GLY A 663 -16.61 9.12 -15.81
N PHE A 664 -17.33 10.02 -16.48
CA PHE A 664 -17.57 9.94 -17.93
C PHE A 664 -16.32 10.04 -18.78
N ALA A 665 -15.27 10.72 -18.30
CA ALA A 665 -13.99 10.82 -19.02
C ALA A 665 -13.32 9.46 -19.31
N LEU A 666 -13.74 8.40 -18.60
CA LEU A 666 -13.21 7.05 -18.75
C LEU A 666 -14.12 6.11 -19.59
N GLU A 667 -15.22 6.60 -20.21
CA GLU A 667 -16.19 5.75 -20.91
C GLU A 667 -15.70 5.13 -22.23
N ASN A 668 -14.60 5.63 -22.78
CA ASN A 668 -13.92 4.97 -23.91
C ASN A 668 -13.36 3.58 -23.56
N TYR A 669 -13.35 3.17 -22.29
CA TYR A 669 -12.92 1.85 -21.87
C TYR A 669 -14.11 0.98 -21.47
N ASP A 670 -14.26 -0.18 -22.12
CA ASP A 670 -15.35 -1.12 -21.84
C ASP A 670 -15.17 -1.84 -20.47
N ALA A 671 -16.08 -2.77 -20.16
CA ALA A 671 -16.04 -3.49 -18.89
C ALA A 671 -14.84 -4.45 -18.74
N ALA A 672 -14.17 -4.79 -19.82
CA ALA A 672 -12.91 -5.55 -19.82
C ALA A 672 -11.66 -4.67 -19.98
N GLY A 673 -11.82 -3.34 -20.00
CA GLY A 673 -10.73 -2.37 -20.14
C GLY A 673 -10.20 -2.20 -21.56
N ARG A 674 -10.95 -2.65 -22.61
CA ARG A 674 -10.60 -2.43 -24.00
C ARG A 674 -11.05 -1.05 -24.44
N TYR A 675 -10.24 -0.38 -25.25
CA TYR A 675 -10.59 0.91 -25.82
C TYR A 675 -11.67 0.77 -26.90
N ARG A 676 -12.66 1.67 -26.90
CA ARG A 676 -13.78 1.70 -27.86
C ARG A 676 -14.20 3.13 -28.19
N LEU A 677 -14.66 3.35 -29.42
CA LEU A 677 -15.16 4.65 -29.89
C LEU A 677 -16.70 4.71 -29.95
N LYS A 678 -17.35 3.57 -29.88
CA LYS A 678 -18.80 3.46 -29.96
C LYS A 678 -19.37 2.54 -28.89
N GLU A 679 -20.56 2.89 -28.43
CA GLU A 679 -21.43 2.02 -27.65
C GLU A 679 -22.80 1.96 -28.34
N ARG A 680 -23.31 0.74 -28.67
CA ARG A 680 -24.61 0.56 -29.32
C ARG A 680 -24.74 1.41 -30.60
N GLU A 681 -23.73 1.39 -31.44
CA GLU A 681 -23.59 2.17 -32.69
C GLU A 681 -23.55 3.70 -32.52
N LYS A 682 -23.70 4.24 -31.32
CA LYS A 682 -23.55 5.66 -31.03
C LYS A 682 -22.08 5.99 -30.71
N PRO A 683 -21.57 7.18 -31.09
CA PRO A 683 -20.29 7.66 -30.64
C PRO A 683 -20.29 7.77 -29.10
N ILE A 684 -19.16 7.43 -28.47
CA ILE A 684 -19.00 7.63 -27.04
C ILE A 684 -18.69 9.10 -26.79
N ASP A 685 -19.44 9.69 -25.89
CA ASP A 685 -19.17 11.01 -25.33
C ASP A 685 -18.41 10.84 -24.00
N ALA A 686 -17.08 11.09 -24.04
CA ALA A 686 -16.19 11.04 -22.89
C ALA A 686 -15.89 12.44 -22.31
N THR A 687 -16.70 13.45 -22.65
CA THR A 687 -16.56 14.76 -22.04
C THR A 687 -16.94 14.72 -20.57
N GLY A 688 -16.18 15.42 -19.75
CA GLY A 688 -16.40 15.48 -18.32
C GLY A 688 -15.83 16.75 -17.70
N TYR A 689 -16.03 16.91 -16.40
CA TYR A 689 -15.50 18.06 -15.68
C TYR A 689 -15.28 17.72 -14.19
N TYR A 690 -14.49 18.56 -13.56
CA TYR A 690 -14.26 18.55 -12.13
C TYR A 690 -14.21 19.97 -11.57
N VAL A 691 -14.85 20.20 -10.42
CA VAL A 691 -14.73 21.46 -9.67
C VAL A 691 -13.74 21.26 -8.52
N THR A 692 -12.66 22.06 -8.54
CA THR A 692 -11.60 21.99 -7.52
C THR A 692 -12.08 22.51 -6.17
N ARG A 693 -11.30 22.28 -5.09
CA ARG A 693 -11.59 22.86 -3.76
C ARG A 693 -11.59 24.40 -3.75
N THR A 694 -10.95 25.03 -4.74
CA THR A 694 -10.95 26.48 -4.93
C THR A 694 -12.15 26.99 -5.74
N GLY A 695 -12.97 26.07 -6.27
CA GLY A 695 -14.14 26.42 -7.08
C GLY A 695 -13.85 26.54 -8.58
N ASP A 696 -12.61 26.30 -9.03
CA ASP A 696 -12.26 26.33 -10.44
C ASP A 696 -12.77 25.10 -11.17
N ARG A 697 -13.41 25.27 -12.33
CA ARG A 697 -13.91 24.19 -13.15
C ARG A 697 -12.89 23.79 -14.24
N ALA A 698 -12.46 22.55 -14.20
CA ALA A 698 -11.64 21.92 -15.24
C ALA A 698 -12.52 21.01 -16.12
N GLU A 699 -12.36 21.08 -17.44
CA GLU A 699 -13.11 20.28 -18.41
C GLU A 699 -12.17 19.34 -19.15
N PHE A 700 -12.67 18.14 -19.49
CA PHE A 700 -11.91 17.08 -20.18
C PHE A 700 -12.73 16.53 -21.33
N SER A 701 -12.07 16.14 -22.41
CA SER A 701 -12.68 15.45 -23.55
C SER A 701 -12.22 13.98 -23.66
N SER A 702 -11.29 13.56 -22.81
CA SER A 702 -10.69 12.23 -22.85
C SER A 702 -10.04 11.83 -21.52
N ALA A 703 -9.78 10.51 -21.38
CA ALA A 703 -9.01 9.99 -20.26
C ALA A 703 -7.58 10.54 -20.18
N ALA A 704 -6.96 10.86 -21.32
CA ALA A 704 -5.61 11.43 -21.36
C ALA A 704 -5.58 12.87 -20.83
N GLU A 705 -6.59 13.68 -21.17
CA GLU A 705 -6.72 15.05 -20.63
C GLU A 705 -7.01 15.03 -19.13
N LEU A 706 -7.90 14.16 -18.68
CA LEU A 706 -8.14 13.94 -17.25
C LEU A 706 -6.85 13.53 -16.52
N ALA A 707 -6.07 12.61 -17.08
CA ALA A 707 -4.81 12.15 -16.50
C ALA A 707 -3.77 13.28 -16.39
N GLY A 708 -3.65 14.11 -17.43
CA GLY A 708 -2.81 15.31 -17.42
C GLY A 708 -3.23 16.30 -16.33
N PHE A 709 -4.53 16.56 -16.20
CA PHE A 709 -5.06 17.38 -15.12
C PHE A 709 -4.72 16.84 -13.74
N LEU A 710 -4.94 15.54 -13.49
CA LEU A 710 -4.67 14.92 -12.19
C LEU A 710 -3.18 14.88 -11.84
N ALA A 711 -2.30 14.78 -12.85
CA ALA A 711 -0.86 14.86 -12.66
C ALA A 711 -0.39 16.20 -12.06
N ASP A 712 -1.06 17.29 -12.41
CA ASP A 712 -0.68 18.65 -12.01
C ASP A 712 -1.61 19.25 -10.94
N ASN A 713 -2.66 18.55 -10.55
CA ASN A 713 -3.67 19.06 -9.61
C ASN A 713 -3.23 18.98 -8.15
N GLU A 714 -3.37 20.08 -7.41
CA GLU A 714 -2.97 20.15 -5.99
C GLU A 714 -3.80 19.25 -5.09
N ASP A 715 -5.13 19.11 -5.34
CA ASP A 715 -5.99 18.22 -4.55
C ASP A 715 -5.48 16.76 -4.64
N ALA A 716 -5.08 16.32 -5.85
CA ALA A 716 -4.51 15.00 -6.08
C ALA A 716 -3.16 14.82 -5.36
N HIS A 717 -2.31 15.85 -5.38
CA HIS A 717 -1.02 15.82 -4.67
C HIS A 717 -1.21 15.70 -3.16
N ARG A 718 -2.12 16.51 -2.57
CA ARG A 718 -2.43 16.48 -1.13
C ARG A 718 -3.04 15.14 -0.72
N ALA A 719 -3.97 14.63 -1.50
CA ALA A 719 -4.58 13.33 -1.26
C ALA A 719 -3.54 12.19 -1.28
N PHE A 720 -2.62 12.22 -2.24
CA PHE A 720 -1.56 11.23 -2.31
C PHE A 720 -0.60 11.32 -1.12
N ILE A 721 -0.17 12.55 -0.72
CA ILE A 721 0.67 12.77 0.47
C ILE A 721 -0.01 12.22 1.72
N GLU A 722 -1.28 12.54 1.94
CA GLU A 722 -2.05 12.08 3.08
C GLU A 722 -2.14 10.54 3.09
N ARG A 723 -2.45 9.95 1.94
CA ARG A 723 -2.55 8.50 1.78
C ARG A 723 -1.21 7.79 2.04
N VAL A 724 -0.09 8.33 1.53
CA VAL A 724 1.26 7.81 1.80
C VAL A 724 1.59 7.93 3.28
N PHE A 725 1.32 9.11 3.88
CA PHE A 725 1.58 9.33 5.30
C PHE A 725 0.82 8.31 6.17
N GLU A 726 -0.49 8.22 6.01
CA GLU A 726 -1.36 7.33 6.77
C GLU A 726 -1.00 5.84 6.58
N PHE A 727 -0.65 5.45 5.36
CA PHE A 727 -0.23 4.09 5.07
C PHE A 727 1.09 3.73 5.75
N PHE A 728 2.08 4.62 5.74
CA PHE A 728 3.40 4.36 6.32
C PHE A 728 3.42 4.53 7.84
N VAL A 729 2.77 5.57 8.37
CA VAL A 729 2.82 5.96 9.80
C VAL A 729 1.73 5.28 10.64
N ARG A 730 0.61 4.88 10.02
CA ARG A 730 -0.57 4.29 10.68
C ARG A 730 -1.22 5.24 11.69
N GLN A 731 -1.13 6.54 11.43
CA GLN A 731 -1.72 7.62 12.22
C GLN A 731 -2.21 8.72 11.27
N PRO A 732 -3.20 9.53 11.66
CA PRO A 732 -3.64 10.65 10.84
C PRO A 732 -2.54 11.71 10.74
N ILE A 733 -2.34 12.28 9.56
CA ILE A 733 -1.29 13.27 9.29
C ILE A 733 -1.39 14.49 10.23
N ASN A 734 -2.61 14.94 10.53
CA ASN A 734 -2.87 16.11 11.37
C ASN A 734 -2.49 15.88 12.85
N ALA A 735 -2.29 14.62 13.30
CA ALA A 735 -1.76 14.33 14.63
C ALA A 735 -0.28 14.71 14.79
N PHE A 736 0.38 15.07 13.69
CA PHE A 736 1.80 15.48 13.65
C PHE A 736 1.99 16.99 13.47
N GLY A 737 0.93 17.76 13.48
CA GLY A 737 0.90 19.21 13.32
C GLY A 737 -0.07 19.63 12.21
N THR A 738 -0.72 20.76 12.41
CA THR A 738 -1.72 21.28 11.46
C THR A 738 -1.11 21.70 10.12
N ASP A 739 0.19 22.00 10.11
CA ASP A 739 0.96 22.42 8.93
C ASP A 739 1.76 21.28 8.27
N THR A 740 1.62 20.05 8.77
CA THR A 740 2.39 18.88 8.28
C THR A 740 2.11 18.60 6.80
N SER A 741 0.85 18.67 6.38
CA SER A 741 0.47 18.47 4.98
C SER A 741 1.10 19.53 4.06
N ASP A 742 1.09 20.81 4.48
CA ASP A 742 1.68 21.90 3.69
C ASP A 742 3.21 21.79 3.58
N LYS A 743 3.87 21.42 4.67
CA LYS A 743 5.32 21.15 4.68
C LYS A 743 5.70 20.03 3.72
N LEU A 744 4.98 18.93 3.78
CA LEU A 744 5.23 17.77 2.90
C LEU A 744 4.91 18.10 1.45
N LEU A 745 3.84 18.87 1.16
CA LEU A 745 3.54 19.31 -0.20
C LEU A 745 4.65 20.21 -0.77
N SER A 746 5.15 21.15 0.03
CA SER A 746 6.27 22.00 -0.36
C SER A 746 7.52 21.19 -0.70
N GLN A 747 7.87 20.20 0.14
CA GLN A 747 9.01 19.31 -0.09
C GLN A 747 8.80 18.38 -1.29
N PHE A 748 7.58 17.87 -1.49
CA PHE A 748 7.25 17.03 -2.63
C PHE A 748 7.40 17.77 -3.96
N ARG A 749 6.91 19.01 -4.02
CA ARG A 749 7.14 19.92 -5.18
C ARG A 749 8.62 20.22 -5.40
N ALA A 750 9.35 20.56 -4.34
CA ALA A 750 10.77 20.86 -4.41
C ALA A 750 11.63 19.64 -4.84
N SER A 751 11.14 18.43 -4.63
CA SER A 751 11.77 17.19 -5.07
C SER A 751 11.32 16.70 -6.44
N ASP A 752 10.58 17.53 -7.20
CA ASP A 752 10.00 17.19 -8.49
C ASP A 752 9.06 15.99 -8.43
N TYR A 753 8.22 15.99 -7.38
CA TYR A 753 7.21 14.96 -7.07
C TYR A 753 7.78 13.53 -6.89
N ASN A 754 9.01 13.43 -6.38
CA ASN A 754 9.66 12.15 -6.15
C ASN A 754 9.05 11.40 -4.96
N MET A 755 8.38 10.27 -5.23
CA MET A 755 7.67 9.48 -4.23
C MET A 755 8.59 8.87 -3.16
N ARG A 756 9.80 8.44 -3.52
CA ARG A 756 10.76 7.88 -2.54
C ARG A 756 11.28 8.96 -1.60
N LYS A 757 11.51 10.19 -2.09
CA LYS A 757 11.86 11.31 -1.24
C LYS A 757 10.71 11.72 -0.32
N LEU A 758 9.46 11.69 -0.80
CA LEU A 758 8.30 11.92 0.05
C LEU A 758 8.26 10.92 1.23
N ILE A 759 8.44 9.63 0.96
CA ILE A 759 8.49 8.60 2.01
C ILE A 759 9.65 8.86 2.98
N GLN A 760 10.80 9.29 2.48
CA GLN A 760 11.95 9.69 3.31
C GLN A 760 11.61 10.84 4.23
N GLU A 761 11.02 11.93 3.71
CA GLU A 761 10.66 13.10 4.50
C GLU A 761 9.62 12.78 5.57
N ILE A 762 8.62 11.94 5.25
CA ILE A 762 7.66 11.43 6.23
C ILE A 762 8.39 10.67 7.37
N ALA A 763 9.30 9.77 7.02
CA ALA A 763 10.04 9.00 8.02
C ALA A 763 10.94 9.88 8.90
N VAL A 764 11.61 10.88 8.31
CA VAL A 764 12.44 11.85 9.02
C VAL A 764 11.59 12.71 9.96
N LEU A 765 10.47 13.25 9.47
CA LEU A 765 9.55 14.07 10.26
C LEU A 765 9.07 13.35 11.52
N VAL A 766 8.63 12.09 11.37
CA VAL A 766 8.16 11.31 12.52
C VAL A 766 9.29 10.95 13.46
N ALA A 767 10.47 10.59 12.96
CA ALA A 767 11.62 10.23 13.77
C ALA A 767 12.17 11.43 14.57
N MET A 768 12.16 12.63 13.98
CA MET A 768 12.61 13.86 14.65
C MET A 768 11.77 14.25 15.87
N ARG A 769 10.50 13.83 15.94
CA ARG A 769 9.66 14.09 17.13
C ARG A 769 10.17 13.40 18.38
N GLU A 770 10.89 12.28 18.25
CA GLU A 770 11.48 11.59 19.41
C GLU A 770 12.58 12.43 20.08
N LEU A 771 13.27 13.30 19.31
CA LEU A 771 14.26 14.24 19.86
C LEU A 771 13.55 15.42 20.54
N GLN A 772 12.50 15.98 19.93
CA GLN A 772 11.76 17.11 20.49
C GLN A 772 11.10 16.77 21.82
N GLN A 773 10.55 15.56 21.97
CA GLN A 773 9.95 15.11 23.23
C GLN A 773 10.98 14.97 24.35
N GLU A 774 12.23 14.62 24.06
CA GLU A 774 13.29 14.55 25.05
C GLU A 774 13.69 15.94 25.56
N ASP A 775 13.74 16.94 24.66
CA ASP A 775 14.04 18.32 25.05
C ASP A 775 12.93 18.89 25.96
N ASP A 776 11.65 18.67 25.61
CA ASP A 776 10.50 19.10 26.41
C ASP A 776 10.47 18.45 27.82
N GLU A 777 10.77 17.15 27.92
CA GLU A 777 10.87 16.43 29.20
C GLU A 777 12.05 16.92 30.04
N SER A 778 13.18 17.27 29.42
CA SER A 778 14.36 17.77 30.10
C SER A 778 14.22 19.20 30.62
N GLU A 779 13.40 20.04 29.95
CA GLU A 779 13.07 21.41 30.41
C GLU A 779 11.99 21.43 31.51
N SER A 780 11.20 20.36 31.64
CA SER A 780 10.12 20.25 32.64
C SER A 780 10.57 19.61 33.95
N THR A 781 11.77 19.05 34.06
CA THR A 781 12.40 18.47 35.24
C THR A 781 13.47 19.38 35.83
#